data_99815fcd45b0bc85b2183597133a11a5
#
_entry.id   99815fcd45b0bc85b2183597133a11a5
#
_cell.length_a   1.000
_cell.length_b   1.000
_cell.length_c   1.000
_cell.angle_alpha   90.00
_cell.angle_beta   90.00
_cell.angle_gamma   90.00
#
_symmetry.space_group_name_H-M   'P 1'
#
loop_
_entity.id
_entity.type
_entity.pdbx_description
1 polymer ?
#
loop_
_entity_poly.entity_id
_entity_poly.type
_entity_poly.pdbx_seq_one_letter_code
_entity_poly.pdbx_strand_id
1 'polypeptide(L)'
;MSALPPPPPATTSDASSSRASTHRLIAERLIDGRSTAAAPAVSPTGDHVAFVVASTSLDDNTTRTRVWLDDAPLTAGDHDGSPTWSPDGRFLAFTSRRGERKGEATLHVIPIDHAGEVRTVCTLPEGIGDLAWSPDGRWLAFISRTRDARYDAQDESWQPPRKVERFQGRLDGEGWVFDRPSHVYVVAADGTAPPRNLTPGDFSHGGVAWQRDSEGIITVSSRHDGWDTQWTSDLYAIGLDTSVRCLTAHDGVYGFPAVSHSGHHVAFVGHGDARTLPQNSKVGILPIDADGATADEIMWISSHLDRTFASIFGSPAPVWEEGDTKLLAVAEDRGDAHLYRLTADGSTAPEVVTSGALSVTGVSAGGGVRATTRTTIDRPDELWVGDQQRSSVSADWSADLSGWEKFQAPTADGTNEIDAWIMRPVDFDPGVSYPVLLNVHGGPFTQYGEYFFDEAHAQAAAGFVVILGNPRGGSGRDTEWGQALLGPDHPTRQGAGWGSVDVDDVLSIIDAALDRYEFCDRDRVGMLGGSYGGYMATLLAAYHPGRFRAFCSERAANNLTSMEWSSDIATYFHGEHGASHLEDPERYHAMSPVNAAQHINSPMLIIHSEDDWRCPIGQAEELWVALKLRGVDVDFYRFPAEGHELSRSGSPLHRVQRFEIILDWFADKLA
;
A
#
# COMPACT_ATOMS: atom_id res chain seq x y z
N MET A 1 -21.29 -49.95 -9.90
CA MET A 1 -20.72 -48.60 -10.05
C MET A 1 -20.72 -48.31 -11.54
N SER A 2 -21.73 -47.59 -12.02
CA SER A 2 -21.87 -47.20 -13.42
C SER A 2 -21.05 -45.92 -13.61
N ALA A 3 -20.10 -45.92 -14.55
CA ALA A 3 -19.32 -44.78 -14.92
C ALA A 3 -20.24 -43.67 -15.48
N LEU A 4 -20.06 -42.44 -14.96
CA LEU A 4 -20.70 -41.25 -15.53
C LEU A 4 -20.24 -41.06 -16.98
N PRO A 5 -21.12 -40.63 -17.89
CA PRO A 5 -20.72 -40.31 -19.25
C PRO A 5 -19.77 -39.10 -19.25
N PRO A 6 -18.83 -39.02 -20.21
CA PRO A 6 -17.97 -37.87 -20.35
C PRO A 6 -18.79 -36.61 -20.63
N PRO A 7 -18.35 -35.41 -20.16
CA PRO A 7 -19.02 -34.16 -20.47
C PRO A 7 -19.00 -33.92 -22.00
N PRO A 8 -20.03 -33.25 -22.55
CA PRO A 8 -20.04 -32.90 -23.96
C PRO A 8 -18.88 -31.96 -24.28
N PRO A 9 -18.30 -32.01 -25.51
CA PRO A 9 -17.24 -31.10 -25.91
C PRO A 9 -17.77 -29.65 -25.92
N ALA A 10 -17.04 -28.75 -25.31
CA ALA A 10 -17.33 -27.32 -25.33
C ALA A 10 -17.26 -26.81 -26.79
N THR A 11 -18.37 -26.40 -27.35
CA THR A 11 -18.41 -25.65 -28.61
C THR A 11 -18.08 -24.17 -28.30
N THR A 12 -16.84 -23.84 -28.22
CA THR A 12 -16.41 -22.42 -28.24
C THR A 12 -16.44 -21.92 -29.68
N SER A 13 -17.14 -20.80 -29.94
CA SER A 13 -17.09 -20.14 -31.22
C SER A 13 -15.69 -19.58 -31.47
N ASP A 14 -15.19 -19.55 -32.72
CA ASP A 14 -13.88 -19.00 -33.09
C ASP A 14 -13.65 -17.56 -32.59
N ALA A 15 -14.71 -16.79 -32.43
CA ALA A 15 -14.68 -15.40 -31.93
C ALA A 15 -14.33 -15.30 -30.44
N SER A 16 -14.78 -16.25 -29.58
CA SER A 16 -14.45 -16.25 -28.15
C SER A 16 -13.00 -16.66 -27.91
N SER A 17 -12.48 -17.63 -28.65
CA SER A 17 -11.06 -18.02 -28.55
C SER A 17 -10.08 -16.93 -29.02
N SER A 18 -10.46 -16.17 -30.04
CA SER A 18 -9.69 -15.02 -30.53
C SER A 18 -9.67 -13.87 -29.53
N ARG A 19 -10.79 -13.59 -28.87
CA ARG A 19 -10.92 -12.53 -27.85
C ARG A 19 -10.10 -12.84 -26.59
N ALA A 20 -10.22 -14.05 -26.06
CA ALA A 20 -9.45 -14.51 -24.89
C ALA A 20 -7.93 -14.43 -25.14
N SER A 21 -7.48 -14.79 -26.36
CA SER A 21 -6.06 -14.64 -26.73
C SER A 21 -5.60 -13.16 -26.76
N THR A 22 -6.49 -12.24 -27.15
CA THR A 22 -6.20 -10.78 -27.15
C THR A 22 -6.10 -10.22 -25.75
N HIS A 23 -7.04 -10.57 -24.85
CA HIS A 23 -7.02 -10.09 -23.45
C HIS A 23 -5.78 -10.59 -22.70
N ARG A 24 -5.38 -11.83 -22.94
CA ARG A 24 -4.13 -12.38 -22.42
C ARG A 24 -2.90 -11.60 -22.90
N LEU A 25 -2.82 -11.28 -24.19
CA LEU A 25 -1.71 -10.49 -24.74
C LEU A 25 -1.65 -9.08 -24.15
N ILE A 26 -2.81 -8.43 -23.90
CA ILE A 26 -2.89 -7.15 -23.21
C ILE A 26 -2.31 -7.28 -21.79
N ALA A 27 -2.75 -8.29 -21.05
CA ALA A 27 -2.30 -8.54 -19.69
C ALA A 27 -0.80 -8.84 -19.61
N GLU A 28 -0.29 -9.72 -20.49
CA GLU A 28 1.13 -10.03 -20.58
C GLU A 28 1.96 -8.77 -20.90
N ARG A 29 1.51 -7.93 -21.88
CA ARG A 29 2.18 -6.67 -22.24
C ARG A 29 2.31 -5.69 -21.07
N LEU A 30 1.34 -5.65 -20.14
CA LEU A 30 1.35 -4.75 -18.99
C LEU A 30 2.15 -5.27 -17.79
N ILE A 31 2.46 -6.55 -17.77
CA ILE A 31 3.18 -7.18 -16.66
C ILE A 31 4.62 -7.51 -17.04
N ASP A 32 4.83 -8.16 -18.20
CA ASP A 32 6.16 -8.61 -18.60
C ASP A 32 7.08 -7.46 -19.01
N GLY A 33 8.33 -7.55 -18.61
CA GLY A 33 9.37 -6.56 -18.93
C GLY A 33 9.20 -5.21 -18.22
N ARG A 34 8.14 -5.02 -17.42
CA ARG A 34 7.96 -3.76 -16.69
C ARG A 34 9.10 -3.54 -15.71
N SER A 35 9.69 -2.34 -15.79
CA SER A 35 10.74 -1.91 -14.88
C SER A 35 10.34 -0.62 -14.15
N THR A 36 10.73 -0.50 -12.87
CA THR A 36 10.42 0.66 -12.01
C THR A 36 11.63 1.03 -11.17
N ALA A 37 11.83 2.33 -10.91
CA ALA A 37 12.83 2.82 -9.97
C ALA A 37 12.21 2.99 -8.57
N ALA A 38 12.97 2.68 -7.52
CA ALA A 38 12.51 2.79 -6.13
C ALA A 38 13.66 3.07 -5.18
N ALA A 39 13.34 3.42 -3.92
CA ALA A 39 14.29 3.55 -2.80
C ALA A 39 15.54 4.38 -3.16
N PRO A 40 15.39 5.66 -3.56
CA PRO A 40 16.52 6.53 -3.84
C PRO A 40 17.35 6.78 -2.59
N ALA A 41 18.68 6.78 -2.71
CA ALA A 41 19.63 7.05 -1.64
C ALA A 41 20.74 7.97 -2.15
N VAL A 42 20.70 9.24 -1.76
CA VAL A 42 21.72 10.23 -2.12
C VAL A 42 22.93 10.05 -1.19
N SER A 43 24.14 10.09 -1.74
CA SER A 43 25.36 10.05 -0.95
C SER A 43 25.48 11.29 -0.02
N PRO A 44 26.18 11.21 1.12
CA PRO A 44 26.34 12.36 2.01
C PRO A 44 26.96 13.60 1.37
N THR A 45 27.79 13.43 0.33
CA THR A 45 28.38 14.51 -0.45
C THR A 45 27.53 15.01 -1.61
N GLY A 46 26.46 14.29 -1.97
CA GLY A 46 25.61 14.58 -3.12
C GLY A 46 26.18 14.16 -4.48
N ASP A 47 27.36 13.55 -4.52
CA ASP A 47 28.05 13.22 -5.77
C ASP A 47 27.44 11.99 -6.47
N HIS A 48 26.76 11.10 -5.72
CA HIS A 48 26.18 9.85 -6.21
C HIS A 48 24.76 9.64 -5.72
N VAL A 49 23.96 8.92 -6.52
CA VAL A 49 22.63 8.44 -6.13
C VAL A 49 22.54 6.95 -6.37
N ALA A 50 22.35 6.18 -5.30
CA ALA A 50 21.97 4.79 -5.41
C ALA A 50 20.44 4.66 -5.42
N PHE A 51 19.90 3.65 -6.10
CA PHE A 51 18.47 3.36 -6.14
C PHE A 51 18.23 1.90 -6.52
N VAL A 52 17.01 1.43 -6.36
CA VAL A 52 16.61 0.07 -6.74
C VAL A 52 15.90 0.12 -8.09
N VAL A 53 16.23 -0.80 -8.98
CA VAL A 53 15.43 -1.09 -10.18
C VAL A 53 14.79 -2.46 -10.00
N ALA A 54 13.45 -2.49 -10.05
CA ALA A 54 12.65 -3.70 -10.07
C ALA A 54 12.24 -4.01 -11.52
N SER A 55 12.41 -5.25 -11.97
CA SER A 55 12.05 -5.71 -13.32
C SER A 55 11.26 -7.02 -13.23
N THR A 56 10.09 -7.05 -13.87
CA THR A 56 9.19 -8.20 -13.86
C THR A 56 9.45 -9.13 -15.04
N SER A 57 9.46 -10.45 -14.79
CA SER A 57 9.63 -11.50 -15.80
C SER A 57 8.52 -12.55 -15.65
N LEU A 58 7.79 -12.79 -16.72
CA LEU A 58 6.80 -13.88 -16.80
C LEU A 58 7.46 -15.24 -16.96
N ASP A 59 8.58 -15.33 -17.67
CA ASP A 59 9.31 -16.58 -17.89
C ASP A 59 9.74 -17.23 -16.57
N ASP A 60 10.17 -16.41 -15.61
CA ASP A 60 10.59 -16.87 -14.29
C ASP A 60 9.49 -16.69 -13.22
N ASN A 61 8.35 -16.11 -13.60
CA ASN A 61 7.25 -15.75 -12.70
C ASN A 61 7.71 -14.99 -11.45
N THR A 62 8.56 -13.99 -11.63
CA THR A 62 9.16 -13.23 -10.53
C THR A 62 9.42 -11.76 -10.89
N THR A 63 9.55 -10.94 -9.86
CA THR A 63 10.10 -9.57 -9.99
C THR A 63 11.49 -9.56 -9.39
N ARG A 64 12.50 -9.24 -10.21
CA ARG A 64 13.89 -9.10 -9.78
C ARG A 64 14.19 -7.68 -9.38
N THR A 65 15.00 -7.50 -8.34
CA THR A 65 15.44 -6.18 -7.88
C THR A 65 16.96 -6.10 -7.84
N ARG A 66 17.53 -4.98 -8.29
CA ARG A 66 18.96 -4.70 -8.27
C ARG A 66 19.23 -3.29 -7.79
N VAL A 67 20.32 -3.12 -7.06
CA VAL A 67 20.81 -1.79 -6.72
C VAL A 67 21.57 -1.22 -7.90
N TRP A 68 21.21 0.00 -8.29
CA TRP A 68 21.88 0.82 -9.29
C TRP A 68 22.63 1.95 -8.60
N LEU A 69 23.71 2.37 -9.20
CA LEU A 69 24.48 3.56 -8.83
C LEU A 69 24.53 4.48 -10.03
N ASP A 70 23.98 5.68 -9.88
CA ASP A 70 23.85 6.67 -10.96
C ASP A 70 23.15 6.06 -12.20
N ASP A 71 23.88 5.77 -13.25
CA ASP A 71 23.31 5.31 -14.54
C ASP A 71 23.51 3.80 -14.81
N ALA A 72 24.04 3.03 -13.85
CA ALA A 72 24.41 1.63 -14.09
C ALA A 72 24.05 0.69 -12.92
N PRO A 73 23.76 -0.60 -13.20
CA PRO A 73 23.57 -1.59 -12.17
C PRO A 73 24.88 -1.80 -11.37
N LEU A 74 24.79 -1.62 -10.06
CA LEU A 74 25.90 -1.85 -9.13
C LEU A 74 25.96 -3.31 -8.68
N THR A 75 24.80 -3.96 -8.51
CA THR A 75 24.73 -5.34 -8.05
C THR A 75 24.18 -6.28 -9.11
N ALA A 76 24.49 -7.57 -9.00
CA ALA A 76 24.11 -8.60 -9.95
C ALA A 76 23.13 -9.63 -9.39
N GLY A 77 22.64 -9.44 -8.16
CA GLY A 77 21.64 -10.31 -7.55
C GLY A 77 20.24 -10.06 -8.09
N ASP A 78 19.35 -11.03 -7.85
CA ASP A 78 17.98 -10.96 -8.33
C ASP A 78 17.00 -10.35 -7.31
N HIS A 79 17.42 -10.18 -6.04
CA HIS A 79 16.63 -9.61 -4.97
C HIS A 79 17.49 -8.73 -4.04
N ASP A 80 18.20 -7.78 -4.63
CA ASP A 80 19.02 -6.81 -3.91
C ASP A 80 18.24 -5.51 -3.70
N GLY A 81 18.34 -4.90 -2.51
CA GLY A 81 17.56 -3.71 -2.18
C GLY A 81 18.08 -2.93 -0.97
N SER A 82 17.34 -1.93 -0.54
CA SER A 82 17.61 -1.08 0.63
C SER A 82 19.01 -0.44 0.63
N PRO A 83 19.44 0.24 -0.45
CA PRO A 83 20.74 0.88 -0.49
C PRO A 83 20.84 1.98 0.55
N THR A 84 21.93 1.98 1.35
CA THR A 84 22.15 2.95 2.43
C THR A 84 23.63 3.32 2.51
N TRP A 85 23.93 4.62 2.45
CA TRP A 85 25.29 5.14 2.45
C TRP A 85 25.92 5.16 3.85
N SER A 86 27.21 4.84 3.94
CA SER A 86 28.01 5.17 5.13
C SER A 86 28.11 6.68 5.30
N PRO A 87 28.25 7.20 6.54
CA PRO A 87 28.31 8.65 6.79
C PRO A 87 29.43 9.39 6.08
N ASP A 88 30.53 8.69 5.75
CA ASP A 88 31.68 9.22 5.01
C ASP A 88 31.56 9.09 3.49
N GLY A 89 30.44 8.50 3.00
CA GLY A 89 30.16 8.29 1.57
C GLY A 89 31.02 7.23 0.87
N ARG A 90 31.90 6.51 1.62
CA ARG A 90 32.84 5.55 1.02
C ARG A 90 32.27 4.17 0.78
N PHE A 91 31.22 3.82 1.48
CA PHE A 91 30.58 2.50 1.41
C PHE A 91 29.08 2.63 1.19
N LEU A 92 28.53 1.64 0.49
CA LEU A 92 27.11 1.41 0.38
C LEU A 92 26.76 0.07 1.04
N ALA A 93 25.83 0.08 1.99
CA ALA A 93 25.20 -1.14 2.49
C ALA A 93 23.96 -1.47 1.67
N PHE A 94 23.65 -2.74 1.50
CA PHE A 94 22.44 -3.21 0.83
C PHE A 94 22.05 -4.60 1.33
N THR A 95 20.77 -4.94 1.20
CA THR A 95 20.23 -6.26 1.53
C THR A 95 20.10 -7.13 0.29
N SER A 96 20.22 -8.45 0.46
CA SER A 96 20.06 -9.42 -0.61
C SER A 96 19.33 -10.66 -0.11
N ARG A 97 18.39 -11.20 -0.91
CA ARG A 97 17.65 -12.45 -0.63
C ARG A 97 18.06 -13.51 -1.63
N ARG A 98 19.28 -14.04 -1.48
CA ARG A 98 19.86 -15.09 -2.33
C ARG A 98 19.96 -16.43 -1.64
N GLY A 99 19.47 -16.54 -0.38
CA GLY A 99 19.50 -17.75 0.41
C GLY A 99 18.51 -18.81 -0.09
N GLU A 100 18.76 -20.07 0.26
CA GLU A 100 17.87 -21.19 -0.07
C GLU A 100 16.61 -21.23 0.81
N ARG A 101 16.67 -20.63 1.99
CA ARG A 101 15.54 -20.57 2.93
C ARG A 101 14.64 -19.40 2.60
N LYS A 102 13.32 -19.66 2.49
CA LYS A 102 12.32 -18.60 2.34
C LYS A 102 12.43 -17.60 3.51
N GLY A 103 12.55 -16.31 3.20
CA GLY A 103 12.69 -15.25 4.20
C GLY A 103 14.13 -14.91 4.57
N GLU A 104 15.14 -15.75 4.25
CA GLU A 104 16.53 -15.46 4.54
C GLU A 104 17.01 -14.21 3.79
N ALA A 105 17.71 -13.33 4.51
CA ALA A 105 18.32 -12.14 3.92
C ALA A 105 19.76 -11.97 4.44
N THR A 106 20.62 -11.48 3.56
CA THR A 106 22.01 -11.17 3.83
C THR A 106 22.27 -9.69 3.70
N LEU A 107 22.98 -9.11 4.65
CA LEU A 107 23.46 -7.74 4.63
C LEU A 107 24.86 -7.68 4.04
N HIS A 108 25.03 -6.85 3.03
CA HIS A 108 26.29 -6.62 2.34
C HIS A 108 26.74 -5.17 2.46
N VAL A 109 28.07 -4.98 2.38
CA VAL A 109 28.71 -3.66 2.25
C VAL A 109 29.68 -3.70 1.07
N ILE A 110 29.58 -2.71 0.19
CA ILE A 110 30.45 -2.55 -0.99
C ILE A 110 31.17 -1.20 -0.92
N PRO A 111 32.49 -1.12 -1.19
CA PRO A 111 33.22 0.14 -1.33
C PRO A 111 32.82 0.82 -2.64
N ILE A 112 32.68 2.16 -2.63
CA ILE A 112 32.33 2.97 -3.79
C ILE A 112 33.49 3.84 -4.25
N ASP A 113 34.30 4.36 -3.33
CA ASP A 113 35.40 5.29 -3.63
C ASP A 113 36.67 4.59 -4.19
N HIS A 114 36.72 3.26 -4.15
CA HIS A 114 37.83 2.47 -4.67
C HIS A 114 37.36 1.06 -5.08
N ALA A 115 38.12 0.40 -5.93
CA ALA A 115 37.87 -1.00 -6.29
C ALA A 115 38.03 -1.91 -5.07
N GLY A 116 37.02 -2.73 -4.78
CA GLY A 116 37.04 -3.66 -3.67
C GLY A 116 35.94 -4.74 -3.82
N GLU A 117 36.04 -5.76 -2.99
CA GLU A 117 35.07 -6.84 -2.98
C GLU A 117 33.85 -6.51 -2.10
N VAL A 118 32.70 -7.04 -2.47
CA VAL A 118 31.49 -7.03 -1.63
C VAL A 118 31.75 -7.85 -0.37
N ARG A 119 31.56 -7.25 0.78
CA ARG A 119 31.70 -7.91 2.08
C ARG A 119 30.32 -8.29 2.61
N THR A 120 30.16 -9.56 2.98
CA THR A 120 29.02 -10.03 3.77
C THR A 120 29.20 -9.61 5.22
N VAL A 121 28.23 -8.90 5.78
CA VAL A 121 28.23 -8.46 7.18
C VAL A 121 27.54 -9.48 8.07
N CYS A 122 26.33 -9.90 7.70
CA CYS A 122 25.58 -10.95 8.40
C CYS A 122 24.48 -11.55 7.51
N THR A 123 23.98 -12.71 7.90
CA THR A 123 22.79 -13.35 7.31
C THR A 123 21.78 -13.66 8.42
N LEU A 124 20.50 -13.37 8.15
CA LEU A 124 19.41 -13.61 9.09
C LEU A 124 18.27 -14.40 8.43
N PRO A 125 17.62 -15.31 9.16
CA PRO A 125 16.64 -16.23 8.60
C PRO A 125 15.27 -15.59 8.29
N GLU A 126 14.97 -14.39 8.85
CA GLU A 126 13.64 -13.76 8.83
C GLU A 126 13.65 -12.35 8.18
N GLY A 127 14.53 -12.11 7.24
CA GLY A 127 14.60 -10.83 6.55
C GLY A 127 15.40 -9.76 7.26
N ILE A 128 15.68 -8.69 6.54
CA ILE A 128 16.34 -7.47 7.04
C ILE A 128 15.59 -6.28 6.43
N GLY A 129 15.04 -5.40 7.27
CA GLY A 129 14.34 -4.17 6.88
C GLY A 129 14.88 -2.95 7.61
N ASP A 130 14.45 -1.76 7.22
CA ASP A 130 14.75 -0.47 7.88
C ASP A 130 16.24 -0.26 8.20
N LEU A 131 17.09 -0.52 7.20
CA LEU A 131 18.55 -0.50 7.35
C LEU A 131 19.10 0.93 7.50
N ALA A 132 19.94 1.18 8.52
CA ALA A 132 20.58 2.48 8.75
C ALA A 132 22.00 2.35 9.30
N TRP A 133 22.92 3.19 8.83
CA TRP A 133 24.26 3.35 9.39
C TRP A 133 24.25 4.23 10.65
N SER A 134 25.08 3.88 11.65
CA SER A 134 25.35 4.78 12.75
C SER A 134 26.11 6.04 12.28
N PRO A 135 25.92 7.21 12.89
CA PRO A 135 26.61 8.44 12.53
C PRO A 135 28.15 8.35 12.58
N ASP A 136 28.71 7.47 13.41
CA ASP A 136 30.17 7.23 13.50
C ASP A 136 30.69 6.19 12.49
N GLY A 137 29.79 5.57 11.69
CA GLY A 137 30.12 4.59 10.66
C GLY A 137 30.55 3.21 11.18
N ARG A 138 30.45 2.94 12.49
CA ARG A 138 30.89 1.66 13.06
C ARG A 138 29.82 0.57 13.06
N TRP A 139 28.56 0.97 13.08
CA TRP A 139 27.41 0.06 13.23
C TRP A 139 26.42 0.17 12.09
N LEU A 140 25.73 -0.92 11.82
CA LEU A 140 24.51 -0.96 11.04
C LEU A 140 23.36 -1.43 11.95
N ALA A 141 22.25 -0.68 11.96
CA ALA A 141 21.04 -1.07 12.63
C ALA A 141 19.95 -1.45 11.62
N PHE A 142 19.08 -2.36 11.97
CA PHE A 142 18.01 -2.84 11.11
C PHE A 142 16.91 -3.54 11.90
N ILE A 143 15.78 -3.76 11.27
CA ILE A 143 14.69 -4.58 11.80
C ILE A 143 14.80 -5.99 11.23
N SER A 144 14.66 -6.99 12.08
CA SER A 144 14.50 -8.40 11.68
C SER A 144 13.60 -9.14 12.66
N ARG A 145 12.86 -10.15 12.16
CA ARG A 145 12.03 -10.99 13.02
C ARG A 145 12.89 -12.01 13.78
N THR A 146 12.49 -12.31 15.00
CA THR A 146 13.12 -13.34 15.83
C THR A 146 12.12 -14.47 16.03
N ARG A 147 12.33 -15.58 15.32
CA ARG A 147 11.45 -16.73 15.41
C ARG A 147 11.67 -17.50 16.73
N ASP A 148 10.59 -17.91 17.36
CA ASP A 148 10.61 -18.89 18.44
C ASP A 148 11.08 -20.25 17.89
N ALA A 149 12.13 -20.80 18.48
CA ALA A 149 12.77 -22.05 18.03
C ALA A 149 11.81 -23.24 17.95
N ARG A 150 10.69 -23.23 18.68
CA ARG A 150 9.64 -24.25 18.59
C ARG A 150 9.00 -24.33 17.20
N TYR A 151 9.00 -23.24 16.45
CA TYR A 151 8.38 -23.10 15.13
C TYR A 151 9.42 -22.99 14.00
N ASP A 152 10.67 -23.41 14.24
CA ASP A 152 11.75 -23.31 13.25
C ASP A 152 11.75 -24.42 12.20
N ALA A 153 10.97 -25.49 12.39
CA ALA A 153 10.83 -26.54 11.41
C ALA A 153 10.22 -26.03 10.12
N GLN A 154 10.86 -26.29 8.97
CA GLN A 154 10.41 -25.83 7.65
C GLN A 154 9.14 -26.54 7.19
N ASP A 155 8.97 -27.82 7.54
CA ASP A 155 7.72 -28.56 7.35
C ASP A 155 6.81 -28.27 8.55
N GLU A 156 5.72 -27.53 8.30
CA GLU A 156 4.77 -27.13 9.33
C GLU A 156 4.12 -28.31 10.06
N SER A 157 4.07 -29.49 9.45
CA SER A 157 3.56 -30.70 10.12
C SER A 157 4.39 -31.15 11.33
N TRP A 158 5.64 -30.66 11.43
CA TRP A 158 6.53 -30.90 12.56
C TRP A 158 6.50 -29.80 13.61
N GLN A 159 5.80 -28.72 13.35
CA GLN A 159 5.65 -27.63 14.31
C GLN A 159 4.59 -27.99 15.38
N PRO A 160 4.75 -27.54 16.64
CA PRO A 160 3.70 -27.70 17.64
C PRO A 160 2.47 -26.84 17.30
N PRO A 161 1.30 -27.17 17.89
CA PRO A 161 0.13 -26.30 17.72
C PRO A 161 0.41 -24.89 18.27
N ARG A 162 -0.06 -23.89 17.55
CA ARG A 162 0.09 -22.48 17.93
C ARG A 162 -0.92 -22.12 19.02
N LYS A 163 -0.43 -21.68 20.19
CA LYS A 163 -1.26 -21.07 21.21
C LYS A 163 -1.31 -19.56 20.92
N VAL A 164 -2.40 -19.07 20.36
CA VAL A 164 -2.60 -17.65 20.06
C VAL A 164 -3.05 -16.94 21.33
N GLU A 165 -2.23 -16.03 21.83
CA GLU A 165 -2.47 -15.26 23.07
C GLU A 165 -2.51 -13.75 22.81
N ARG A 166 -2.37 -13.32 21.54
CA ARG A 166 -2.34 -11.93 21.11
C ARG A 166 -3.32 -11.71 19.98
N PHE A 167 -3.95 -10.54 19.97
CA PHE A 167 -4.93 -10.18 18.97
C PHE A 167 -4.30 -10.09 17.58
N GLN A 168 -3.18 -9.39 17.45
CA GLN A 168 -2.41 -9.29 16.22
C GLN A 168 -1.44 -10.48 16.05
N GLY A 169 -2.00 -11.65 15.79
CA GLY A 169 -1.21 -12.89 15.65
C GLY A 169 -0.72 -13.20 14.25
N ARG A 170 -1.28 -12.55 13.24
CA ARG A 170 -0.96 -12.76 11.81
C ARG A 170 -1.15 -11.46 11.04
N LEU A 171 -0.43 -11.31 9.93
CA LEU A 171 -0.51 -10.14 9.04
C LEU A 171 -0.62 -10.61 7.59
N ASP A 172 -1.39 -9.89 6.79
CA ASP A 172 -1.48 -10.16 5.36
C ASP A 172 -0.12 -10.00 4.69
N GLY A 173 0.19 -10.89 3.75
CA GLY A 173 1.48 -10.96 3.08
C GLY A 173 2.62 -11.55 3.91
N GLU A 174 2.48 -11.65 5.25
CA GLU A 174 3.50 -12.20 6.15
C GLU A 174 3.11 -13.53 6.80
N GLY A 175 1.81 -13.78 6.98
CA GLY A 175 1.31 -14.96 7.70
C GLY A 175 1.40 -14.82 9.21
N TRP A 176 1.71 -15.92 9.93
CA TRP A 176 1.82 -15.91 11.39
C TRP A 176 3.03 -15.14 11.86
N VAL A 177 2.81 -14.13 12.73
CA VAL A 177 3.84 -13.23 13.26
C VAL A 177 3.95 -13.26 14.79
N PHE A 178 2.97 -13.85 15.50
CA PHE A 178 2.98 -13.90 16.97
C PHE A 178 4.18 -14.69 17.52
N ASP A 179 4.69 -15.69 16.77
CA ASP A 179 5.82 -16.53 17.11
C ASP A 179 7.17 -15.98 16.58
N ARG A 180 7.13 -14.79 15.96
CA ARG A 180 8.31 -14.13 15.39
C ARG A 180 8.16 -12.60 15.38
N PRO A 181 8.13 -11.95 16.57
CA PRO A 181 8.09 -10.51 16.67
C PRO A 181 9.30 -9.86 15.97
N SER A 182 9.11 -8.67 15.43
CA SER A 182 10.18 -7.89 14.81
C SER A 182 10.96 -7.11 15.85
N HIS A 183 12.29 -7.15 15.78
CA HIS A 183 13.19 -6.55 16.75
C HIS A 183 14.21 -5.63 16.08
N VAL A 184 14.74 -4.69 16.85
CA VAL A 184 15.89 -3.86 16.48
C VAL A 184 17.16 -4.66 16.67
N TYR A 185 17.94 -4.80 15.61
CA TYR A 185 19.26 -5.42 15.62
C TYR A 185 20.34 -4.40 15.31
N VAL A 186 21.53 -4.63 15.86
CA VAL A 186 22.75 -3.93 15.47
C VAL A 186 23.86 -4.92 15.16
N VAL A 187 24.71 -4.57 14.20
CA VAL A 187 25.88 -5.36 13.82
C VAL A 187 27.06 -4.44 13.54
N ALA A 188 28.28 -4.86 13.86
CA ALA A 188 29.48 -4.12 13.47
C ALA A 188 29.57 -4.06 11.93
N ALA A 189 29.75 -2.88 11.36
CA ALA A 189 29.74 -2.68 9.92
C ALA A 189 30.87 -3.41 9.17
N ASP A 190 31.94 -3.77 9.90
CA ASP A 190 33.06 -4.57 9.38
C ASP A 190 32.79 -6.09 9.39
N GLY A 191 31.64 -6.54 9.93
CA GLY A 191 31.26 -7.96 10.01
C GLY A 191 32.09 -8.79 11.01
N THR A 192 32.81 -8.15 11.92
CA THR A 192 33.68 -8.86 12.88
C THR A 192 32.95 -9.52 14.06
N ALA A 193 31.67 -9.16 14.26
CA ALA A 193 30.84 -9.69 15.33
C ALA A 193 29.43 -10.05 14.82
N PRO A 194 28.78 -11.06 15.43
CA PRO A 194 27.41 -11.41 15.05
C PRO A 194 26.42 -10.27 15.39
N PRO A 195 25.26 -10.21 14.71
CA PRO A 195 24.19 -9.27 15.03
C PRO A 195 23.70 -9.45 16.48
N ARG A 196 23.40 -8.34 17.13
CA ARG A 196 22.88 -8.30 18.50
C ARG A 196 21.47 -7.74 18.50
N ASN A 197 20.50 -8.48 19.07
CA ASN A 197 19.14 -8.04 19.30
C ASN A 197 19.13 -7.06 20.48
N LEU A 198 18.64 -5.81 20.26
CA LEU A 198 18.53 -4.78 21.29
C LEU A 198 17.18 -4.78 22.01
N THR A 199 16.16 -5.39 21.42
CA THR A 199 14.77 -5.35 21.93
C THR A 199 14.17 -6.75 22.05
N PRO A 200 14.86 -7.70 22.75
CA PRO A 200 14.33 -9.04 22.91
C PRO A 200 13.01 -9.01 23.70
N GLY A 201 12.12 -9.95 23.41
CA GLY A 201 10.83 -10.09 24.08
C GLY A 201 9.66 -10.11 23.09
N ASP A 202 8.49 -9.76 23.59
CA ASP A 202 7.23 -10.01 22.89
C ASP A 202 6.76 -8.86 22.00
N PHE A 203 7.37 -7.68 22.07
CA PHE A 203 6.93 -6.50 21.35
C PHE A 203 7.60 -6.40 19.99
N SER A 204 6.79 -6.10 18.97
CA SER A 204 7.31 -5.80 17.63
C SER A 204 7.77 -4.36 17.53
N HIS A 205 8.84 -4.15 16.76
CA HIS A 205 9.43 -2.86 16.44
C HIS A 205 9.48 -2.64 14.93
N GLY A 206 9.39 -1.37 14.51
CA GLY A 206 9.55 -0.92 13.12
C GLY A 206 10.21 0.45 13.07
N GLY A 207 10.84 0.77 11.95
CA GLY A 207 11.59 2.00 11.78
C GLY A 207 12.89 2.05 12.60
N VAL A 208 13.94 2.59 12.00
CA VAL A 208 15.25 2.77 12.65
C VAL A 208 15.83 4.14 12.32
N ALA A 209 16.05 4.97 13.33
CA ALA A 209 16.75 6.23 13.21
C ALA A 209 17.80 6.36 14.32
N TRP A 210 19.07 6.43 13.95
CA TRP A 210 20.16 6.56 14.92
C TRP A 210 20.15 7.90 15.63
N GLN A 211 20.43 7.90 16.93
CA GLN A 211 20.81 9.10 17.67
C GLN A 211 22.19 9.57 17.22
N ARG A 212 22.43 10.87 17.27
CA ARG A 212 23.64 11.49 16.73
C ARG A 212 24.95 11.02 17.39
N ASP A 213 24.88 10.66 18.66
CA ASP A 213 26.01 10.12 19.44
C ASP A 213 26.37 8.67 19.10
N SER A 214 25.56 7.99 18.29
CA SER A 214 25.69 6.56 17.96
C SER A 214 25.50 5.62 19.17
N GLU A 215 24.91 6.09 20.27
CA GLU A 215 24.68 5.30 21.48
C GLU A 215 23.24 4.76 21.61
N GLY A 216 22.33 5.20 20.72
CA GLY A 216 20.93 4.78 20.73
C GLY A 216 20.23 4.92 19.40
N ILE A 217 19.02 4.36 19.33
CA ILE A 217 18.18 4.27 18.15
C ILE A 217 16.76 4.70 18.53
N ILE A 218 16.11 5.51 17.69
CA ILE A 218 14.68 5.77 17.77
C ILE A 218 13.97 4.77 16.88
N THR A 219 12.93 4.12 17.43
CA THR A 219 12.12 3.10 16.77
C THR A 219 10.65 3.24 17.14
N VAL A 220 9.78 2.57 16.43
CA VAL A 220 8.33 2.54 16.65
C VAL A 220 7.94 1.21 17.29
N SER A 221 7.09 1.24 18.30
CA SER A 221 6.54 0.03 18.93
C SER A 221 5.24 0.36 19.68
N SER A 222 4.50 -0.66 20.09
CA SER A 222 3.41 -0.55 21.06
C SER A 222 3.75 -1.46 22.23
N ARG A 223 3.99 -0.88 23.43
CA ARG A 223 4.49 -1.61 24.61
C ARG A 223 3.75 -1.31 25.93
N HIS A 224 2.64 -0.61 25.84
CA HIS A 224 1.78 -0.27 27.00
C HIS A 224 0.78 -1.40 27.30
N ASP A 225 0.14 -1.34 28.44
CA ASP A 225 -0.94 -2.27 28.78
C ASP A 225 -2.10 -2.15 27.78
N GLY A 226 -2.59 -3.28 27.25
CA GLY A 226 -3.64 -3.32 26.23
C GLY A 226 -3.17 -3.02 24.80
N TRP A 227 -1.87 -2.97 24.55
CA TRP A 227 -1.25 -2.65 23.27
C TRP A 227 -1.75 -3.48 22.07
N ASP A 228 -2.12 -4.74 22.29
CA ASP A 228 -2.56 -5.64 21.23
C ASP A 228 -4.06 -5.52 20.90
N THR A 229 -4.82 -4.78 21.72
CA THR A 229 -6.26 -4.52 21.51
C THR A 229 -6.55 -3.07 21.09
N GLN A 230 -5.51 -2.24 20.98
CA GLN A 230 -5.62 -0.83 20.60
C GLN A 230 -4.82 -0.55 19.32
N TRP A 231 -5.33 0.33 18.48
CA TRP A 231 -4.63 0.77 17.26
C TRP A 231 -3.74 1.97 17.59
N THR A 232 -2.64 1.71 18.32
CA THR A 232 -1.69 2.74 18.75
C THR A 232 -0.27 2.37 18.36
N SER A 233 0.60 3.34 18.21
CA SER A 233 2.04 3.15 18.11
C SER A 233 2.79 4.35 18.69
N ASP A 234 3.92 4.09 19.33
CA ASP A 234 4.73 5.06 20.04
C ASP A 234 6.17 5.10 19.53
N LEU A 235 6.84 6.22 19.78
CA LEU A 235 8.27 6.36 19.54
C LEU A 235 9.05 5.96 20.80
N TYR A 236 10.06 5.10 20.61
CA TYR A 236 10.93 4.62 21.68
C TYR A 236 12.38 4.92 21.36
N ALA A 237 13.13 5.39 22.36
CA ALA A 237 14.59 5.43 22.34
C ALA A 237 15.13 4.14 22.97
N ILE A 238 15.95 3.42 22.21
CA ILE A 238 16.58 2.15 22.59
C ILE A 238 18.09 2.37 22.65
N GLY A 239 18.68 2.28 23.84
CA GLY A 239 20.13 2.38 24.01
C GLY A 239 20.88 1.14 23.50
N LEU A 240 22.14 1.30 23.12
CA LEU A 240 23.02 0.17 22.84
C LEU A 240 23.20 -0.74 24.07
N ASP A 241 22.96 -0.24 25.27
CA ASP A 241 22.91 -1.00 26.53
C ASP A 241 21.58 -1.70 26.77
N THR A 242 20.65 -1.63 25.80
CA THR A 242 19.28 -2.17 25.86
C THR A 242 18.32 -1.38 26.79
N SER A 243 18.68 -0.20 27.25
CA SER A 243 17.77 0.70 27.94
C SER A 243 16.65 1.13 27.02
N VAL A 244 15.43 1.33 27.57
CA VAL A 244 14.22 1.68 26.83
C VAL A 244 13.56 2.89 27.45
N ARG A 245 13.26 3.90 26.65
CA ARG A 245 12.48 5.07 27.06
C ARG A 245 11.40 5.35 26.00
N CYS A 246 10.16 5.56 26.45
CA CYS A 246 9.06 5.95 25.58
C CYS A 246 9.03 7.46 25.43
N LEU A 247 8.99 7.96 24.20
CA LEU A 247 8.97 9.40 23.93
C LEU A 247 7.56 9.98 23.94
N THR A 248 6.55 9.16 23.61
CA THR A 248 5.13 9.56 23.45
C THR A 248 4.22 8.90 24.48
N ALA A 249 2.98 9.35 24.62
CA ALA A 249 2.10 9.05 25.77
C ALA A 249 1.01 7.98 25.48
N HIS A 250 1.18 7.12 24.48
CA HIS A 250 0.22 6.05 24.11
C HIS A 250 -1.16 6.57 23.66
N ASP A 251 -1.23 7.80 23.14
CA ASP A 251 -2.47 8.48 22.78
C ASP A 251 -2.71 8.60 21.26
N GLY A 252 -1.73 8.21 20.44
CA GLY A 252 -1.74 8.38 19.00
C GLY A 252 -1.19 7.20 18.21
N VAL A 253 -1.02 7.45 16.92
CA VAL A 253 -0.34 6.58 15.98
C VAL A 253 0.84 7.35 15.41
N TYR A 254 2.06 6.95 15.75
CA TYR A 254 3.30 7.62 15.38
C TYR A 254 4.22 6.66 14.64
N GLY A 255 4.86 7.13 13.56
CA GLY A 255 5.71 6.30 12.71
C GLY A 255 6.79 7.08 11.97
N PHE A 256 7.66 6.37 11.26
CA PHE A 256 8.68 6.95 10.38
C PHE A 256 9.61 7.96 11.05
N PRO A 257 10.31 7.61 12.14
CA PRO A 257 11.17 8.53 12.86
C PRO A 257 12.39 8.96 12.02
N ALA A 258 12.76 10.23 12.13
CA ALA A 258 13.96 10.83 11.52
C ALA A 258 14.64 11.77 12.50
N VAL A 259 15.86 11.45 12.93
CA VAL A 259 16.63 12.27 13.86
C VAL A 259 17.31 13.44 13.12
N SER A 260 17.25 14.63 13.68
CA SER A 260 17.89 15.83 13.11
C SER A 260 19.42 15.70 13.09
N HIS A 261 20.10 16.42 12.18
CA HIS A 261 21.57 16.38 12.07
C HIS A 261 22.27 16.87 13.34
N SER A 262 21.66 17.80 14.08
CA SER A 262 22.13 18.26 15.38
C SER A 262 21.94 17.22 16.49
N GLY A 263 21.05 16.24 16.31
CA GLY A 263 20.70 15.25 17.31
C GLY A 263 19.74 15.73 18.40
N HIS A 264 19.19 16.95 18.30
CA HIS A 264 18.34 17.51 19.34
C HIS A 264 16.85 17.17 19.17
N HIS A 265 16.43 16.79 17.97
CA HIS A 265 15.02 16.54 17.66
C HIS A 265 14.83 15.24 16.89
N VAL A 266 13.63 14.67 17.02
CA VAL A 266 13.11 13.61 16.15
C VAL A 266 11.86 14.12 15.44
N ALA A 267 11.85 14.04 14.11
CA ALA A 267 10.68 14.23 13.28
C ALA A 267 10.02 12.88 13.00
N PHE A 268 8.73 12.87 12.78
CA PHE A 268 7.95 11.66 12.51
C PHE A 268 6.65 12.01 11.79
N VAL A 269 5.92 10.98 11.29
CA VAL A 269 4.58 11.12 10.72
C VAL A 269 3.58 10.44 11.64
N GLY A 270 2.40 11.05 11.84
CA GLY A 270 1.36 10.46 12.68
C GLY A 270 0.23 11.40 13.04
N HIS A 271 -0.58 10.98 13.98
CA HIS A 271 -1.68 11.76 14.56
C HIS A 271 -1.87 11.41 16.03
N GLY A 272 -2.38 12.35 16.81
CA GLY A 272 -2.49 12.28 18.27
C GLY A 272 -3.81 11.74 18.82
N ASP A 273 -4.64 11.08 18.02
CA ASP A 273 -5.85 10.42 18.50
C ASP A 273 -6.00 9.05 17.83
N ALA A 274 -5.73 8.00 18.57
CA ALA A 274 -5.83 6.61 18.12
C ALA A 274 -7.27 6.05 18.14
N ARG A 275 -8.24 6.79 18.69
CA ARG A 275 -9.64 6.34 18.82
C ARG A 275 -10.51 6.71 17.63
N THR A 276 -10.05 7.67 16.82
CA THR A 276 -10.76 8.14 15.64
C THR A 276 -9.95 7.81 14.39
N LEU A 277 -10.42 6.87 13.59
CA LEU A 277 -9.77 6.43 12.37
C LEU A 277 -10.79 6.45 11.21
N PRO A 278 -10.42 6.89 10.01
CA PRO A 278 -9.10 7.41 9.63
C PRO A 278 -8.85 8.86 10.05
N GLN A 279 -7.57 9.27 9.99
CA GLN A 279 -7.16 10.67 10.13
C GLN A 279 -6.07 11.03 9.14
N ASN A 280 -6.00 12.32 8.76
CA ASN A 280 -4.85 12.85 8.06
C ASN A 280 -3.64 12.83 8.99
N SER A 281 -2.63 12.02 8.64
CA SER A 281 -1.36 12.00 9.37
C SER A 281 -0.58 13.28 9.09
N LYS A 282 0.03 13.84 10.15
CA LYS A 282 0.82 15.09 10.14
C LYS A 282 2.28 14.79 10.35
N VAL A 283 3.13 15.75 10.01
CA VAL A 283 4.55 15.76 10.44
C VAL A 283 4.65 16.40 11.80
N GLY A 284 5.17 15.66 12.78
CA GLY A 284 5.43 16.10 14.13
C GLY A 284 6.92 16.18 14.44
N ILE A 285 7.29 17.02 15.40
CA ILE A 285 8.64 17.13 15.95
C ILE A 285 8.58 17.06 17.47
N LEU A 286 9.48 16.29 18.07
CA LEU A 286 9.74 16.21 19.51
C LEU A 286 11.20 16.43 19.82
N PRO A 287 11.55 16.96 21.02
CA PRO A 287 12.91 16.86 21.55
C PRO A 287 13.35 15.39 21.65
N ILE A 288 14.62 15.13 21.39
CA ILE A 288 15.17 13.76 21.42
C ILE A 288 15.12 13.13 22.83
N ASP A 289 15.12 13.97 23.86
CA ASP A 289 15.04 13.60 25.28
C ASP A 289 13.63 13.60 25.84
N ALA A 290 12.59 13.74 25.00
CA ALA A 290 11.18 13.63 25.43
C ALA A 290 10.93 12.32 26.18
N ASP A 291 10.00 12.36 27.14
CA ASP A 291 9.62 11.23 27.99
C ASP A 291 8.11 11.27 28.24
N GLY A 292 7.35 10.44 27.50
CA GLY A 292 5.90 10.35 27.60
C GLY A 292 5.16 11.62 27.14
N ALA A 293 5.64 12.29 26.09
CA ALA A 293 5.00 13.49 25.55
C ALA A 293 3.61 13.18 24.98
N THR A 294 2.61 13.94 25.39
CA THR A 294 1.24 13.87 24.87
C THR A 294 1.14 14.51 23.48
N ALA A 295 0.05 14.21 22.77
CA ALA A 295 -0.21 14.80 21.45
C ALA A 295 -0.24 16.33 21.46
N ASP A 296 -0.63 16.96 22.57
CA ASP A 296 -0.66 18.42 22.74
C ASP A 296 0.75 19.02 22.95
N GLU A 297 1.73 18.22 23.36
CA GLU A 297 3.14 18.62 23.55
C GLU A 297 3.96 18.42 22.28
N ILE A 298 3.40 17.75 21.28
CA ILE A 298 4.03 17.56 19.96
C ILE A 298 3.90 18.85 19.12
N MET A 299 5.00 19.29 18.55
CA MET A 299 4.98 20.38 17.59
C MET A 299 4.60 19.83 16.19
N TRP A 300 3.33 19.99 15.82
CA TRP A 300 2.80 19.57 14.52
C TRP A 300 3.07 20.60 13.44
N ILE A 301 4.19 20.47 12.73
CA ILE A 301 4.71 21.47 11.78
C ILE A 301 3.94 21.51 10.46
N SER A 302 3.10 20.52 10.15
CA SER A 302 2.28 20.49 8.92
C SER A 302 0.83 20.94 9.12
N SER A 303 0.45 21.46 10.30
CA SER A 303 -0.93 21.79 10.67
C SER A 303 -1.61 22.84 9.77
N HIS A 304 -0.85 23.61 9.00
CA HIS A 304 -1.37 24.57 8.01
C HIS A 304 -1.86 23.93 6.71
N LEU A 305 -1.67 22.62 6.54
CA LEU A 305 -2.13 21.84 5.38
C LEU A 305 -2.86 20.61 5.89
N ASP A 306 -4.20 20.61 5.79
CA ASP A 306 -5.02 19.46 6.17
C ASP A 306 -5.02 18.40 5.05
N ARG A 307 -3.92 17.66 4.98
CA ARG A 307 -3.65 16.55 4.06
C ARG A 307 -2.90 15.46 4.79
N THR A 308 -3.03 14.23 4.32
CA THR A 308 -2.26 13.13 4.89
C THR A 308 -0.82 13.12 4.37
N PHE A 309 0.13 13.08 5.30
CA PHE A 309 1.55 12.84 5.03
C PHE A 309 1.92 11.35 5.11
N ALA A 310 0.92 10.47 5.20
CA ALA A 310 1.04 9.02 5.12
C ALA A 310 0.32 8.52 3.87
N SER A 311 1.03 8.43 2.74
CA SER A 311 0.48 7.91 1.49
C SER A 311 0.47 6.38 1.49
N ILE A 312 -0.56 5.78 0.91
CA ILE A 312 -0.63 4.32 0.72
C ILE A 312 0.46 3.77 -0.21
N PHE A 313 1.04 4.63 -1.05
CA PHE A 313 2.14 4.25 -1.97
C PHE A 313 3.52 4.24 -1.30
N GLY A 314 3.56 4.33 -0.01
CA GLY A 314 4.74 4.45 0.82
C GLY A 314 4.88 5.87 1.36
N SER A 315 5.05 5.98 2.67
CA SER A 315 5.36 7.25 3.32
C SER A 315 6.81 7.20 3.74
N PRO A 316 7.73 7.74 2.94
CA PRO A 316 9.11 7.84 3.39
C PRO A 316 9.16 8.70 4.65
N ALA A 317 10.08 8.38 5.58
CA ALA A 317 10.33 9.21 6.74
C ALA A 317 10.59 10.67 6.32
N PRO A 318 10.20 11.66 7.11
CA PRO A 318 10.57 13.04 6.84
C PRO A 318 12.09 13.17 6.70
N VAL A 319 12.55 13.95 5.74
CA VAL A 319 13.97 14.11 5.46
C VAL A 319 14.42 15.51 5.90
N TRP A 320 15.32 15.58 6.89
CA TRP A 320 15.89 16.83 7.33
C TRP A 320 16.80 17.44 6.24
N GLU A 321 16.63 18.74 5.94
CA GLU A 321 17.57 19.50 5.13
C GLU A 321 18.73 20.01 6.01
N GLU A 322 19.87 20.36 5.39
CA GLU A 322 21.03 20.86 6.10
C GLU A 322 20.70 22.06 7.01
N GLY A 323 21.22 22.05 8.23
CA GLY A 323 21.00 23.11 9.24
C GLY A 323 19.71 22.96 10.05
N ASP A 324 18.97 21.85 9.89
CA ASP A 324 17.80 21.45 10.70
C ASP A 324 16.68 22.50 10.83
N THR A 325 16.61 23.43 9.88
CA THR A 325 15.56 24.45 9.86
C THR A 325 14.38 24.09 8.98
N LYS A 326 14.55 23.08 8.14
CA LYS A 326 13.55 22.61 7.18
C LYS A 326 13.57 21.10 7.05
N LEU A 327 12.41 20.55 6.63
CA LEU A 327 12.21 19.13 6.32
C LEU A 327 11.50 18.99 4.99
N LEU A 328 11.72 17.83 4.35
CA LEU A 328 10.98 17.38 3.19
C LEU A 328 10.04 16.23 3.62
N ALA A 329 8.80 16.24 3.15
CA ALA A 329 7.84 15.16 3.36
C ALA A 329 6.84 15.10 2.20
N VAL A 330 6.29 13.92 1.93
CA VAL A 330 5.29 13.72 0.87
C VAL A 330 3.90 13.78 1.47
N ALA A 331 2.98 14.50 0.79
CA ALA A 331 1.57 14.50 1.15
C ALA A 331 0.69 14.25 -0.08
N GLU A 332 -0.42 13.57 0.15
CA GLU A 332 -1.48 13.39 -0.85
C GLU A 332 -2.31 14.67 -1.00
N ASP A 333 -2.66 15.04 -2.23
CA ASP A 333 -3.53 16.17 -2.51
C ASP A 333 -4.36 15.95 -3.79
N ARG A 334 -5.63 15.56 -3.63
CA ARG A 334 -6.64 15.47 -4.70
C ARG A 334 -6.20 14.63 -5.90
N GLY A 335 -5.62 13.46 -5.62
CA GLY A 335 -5.13 12.52 -6.62
C GLY A 335 -3.64 12.64 -6.93
N ASP A 336 -2.99 13.73 -6.56
CA ASP A 336 -1.54 13.86 -6.61
C ASP A 336 -0.89 13.41 -5.29
N ALA A 337 0.41 13.12 -5.30
CA ALA A 337 1.22 13.01 -4.11
C ALA A 337 2.51 13.83 -4.29
N HIS A 338 2.55 15.01 -3.68
CA HIS A 338 3.63 15.97 -3.86
C HIS A 338 4.63 15.96 -2.72
N LEU A 339 5.88 16.30 -3.05
CA LEU A 339 6.91 16.64 -2.07
C LEU A 339 6.68 18.06 -1.57
N TYR A 340 6.62 18.20 -0.26
CA TYR A 340 6.51 19.48 0.43
C TYR A 340 7.77 19.78 1.24
N ARG A 341 8.10 21.07 1.37
CA ARG A 341 9.09 21.58 2.29
C ARG A 341 8.38 22.25 3.46
N LEU A 342 8.72 21.84 4.68
CA LEU A 342 8.16 22.34 5.92
C LEU A 342 9.24 23.09 6.71
N THR A 343 8.88 24.18 7.40
CA THR A 343 9.78 24.81 8.39
C THR A 343 9.73 24.01 9.69
N ALA A 344 10.89 23.77 10.30
CA ALA A 344 11.00 22.93 11.48
C ALA A 344 10.29 23.54 12.73
N ASP A 345 10.02 24.85 12.71
CA ASP A 345 9.26 25.56 13.76
C ASP A 345 7.74 25.64 13.46
N GLY A 346 7.29 25.11 12.32
CA GLY A 346 5.88 25.15 11.91
C GLY A 346 5.32 26.56 11.65
N SER A 347 6.18 27.57 11.53
CA SER A 347 5.77 28.98 11.42
C SER A 347 5.13 29.35 10.09
N THR A 348 5.32 28.53 9.05
CA THR A 348 4.78 28.78 7.69
C THR A 348 4.01 27.55 7.18
N ALA A 349 3.10 27.78 6.23
CA ALA A 349 2.46 26.68 5.51
C ALA A 349 3.51 25.88 4.72
N PRO A 350 3.32 24.55 4.57
CA PRO A 350 4.16 23.72 3.72
C PRO A 350 4.23 24.25 2.28
N GLU A 351 5.45 24.34 1.75
CA GLU A 351 5.75 24.78 0.39
C GLU A 351 5.80 23.57 -0.55
N VAL A 352 5.04 23.59 -1.65
CA VAL A 352 5.10 22.54 -2.69
C VAL A 352 6.45 22.59 -3.39
N VAL A 353 7.17 21.48 -3.43
CA VAL A 353 8.47 21.34 -4.08
C VAL A 353 8.37 20.71 -5.45
N THR A 354 7.46 19.75 -5.64
CA THR A 354 7.16 19.12 -6.94
C THR A 354 5.81 19.60 -7.45
N SER A 355 5.63 19.68 -8.76
CA SER A 355 4.37 20.15 -9.38
C SER A 355 4.06 19.37 -10.63
N GLY A 356 2.80 19.41 -11.05
CA GLY A 356 2.27 18.66 -12.19
C GLY A 356 1.46 17.44 -11.75
N ALA A 357 0.90 16.74 -12.71
CA ALA A 357 0.13 15.52 -12.48
C ALA A 357 1.09 14.34 -12.23
N LEU A 358 1.41 14.08 -10.96
CA LEU A 358 2.37 13.04 -10.56
C LEU A 358 2.20 12.60 -9.10
N SER A 359 2.78 11.45 -8.78
CA SER A 359 2.96 11.01 -7.39
C SER A 359 4.44 10.74 -7.10
N VAL A 360 4.92 11.29 -5.97
CA VAL A 360 6.24 11.02 -5.41
C VAL A 360 6.14 9.79 -4.53
N THR A 361 6.97 8.78 -4.81
CA THR A 361 6.96 7.48 -4.12
C THR A 361 8.18 7.23 -3.26
N GLY A 362 9.24 8.04 -3.42
CA GLY A 362 10.45 7.96 -2.60
C GLY A 362 11.20 9.29 -2.58
N VAL A 363 11.87 9.56 -1.46
CA VAL A 363 12.66 10.81 -1.23
C VAL A 363 13.96 10.48 -0.54
N SER A 364 15.04 11.12 -0.97
CA SER A 364 16.33 11.14 -0.27
C SER A 364 17.02 12.48 -0.52
N ALA A 365 17.82 12.93 0.44
CA ALA A 365 18.64 14.14 0.29
C ALA A 365 20.01 13.95 0.95
N GLY A 366 21.04 14.60 0.42
CA GLY A 366 22.40 14.62 0.94
C GLY A 366 23.28 15.59 0.15
N GLY A 367 24.23 16.27 0.78
CA GLY A 367 25.17 17.20 0.14
C GLY A 367 24.48 18.29 -0.68
N GLY A 368 23.30 18.77 -0.25
CA GLY A 368 22.52 19.77 -0.97
C GLY A 368 21.77 19.23 -2.22
N VAL A 369 21.87 17.93 -2.52
CA VAL A 369 21.17 17.26 -3.62
C VAL A 369 19.93 16.56 -3.09
N ARG A 370 18.85 16.58 -3.87
CA ARG A 370 17.61 15.87 -3.60
C ARG A 370 17.30 14.89 -4.73
N ALA A 371 17.00 13.65 -4.38
CA ALA A 371 16.50 12.64 -5.29
C ALA A 371 15.08 12.21 -4.91
N THR A 372 14.25 11.93 -5.90
CA THR A 372 12.89 11.39 -5.74
C THR A 372 12.63 10.29 -6.75
N THR A 373 11.80 9.33 -6.42
CA THR A 373 11.11 8.50 -7.41
C THR A 373 9.73 9.09 -7.66
N ARG A 374 9.32 9.14 -8.94
CA ARG A 374 8.04 9.74 -9.36
C ARG A 374 7.38 8.88 -10.41
N THR A 375 6.07 8.75 -10.30
CA THR A 375 5.20 8.06 -11.26
C THR A 375 4.15 9.01 -11.81
N THR A 376 3.66 8.73 -13.00
CA THR A 376 2.51 9.38 -13.64
C THR A 376 1.57 8.30 -14.15
N ILE A 377 0.37 8.66 -14.60
CA ILE A 377 -0.58 7.66 -15.12
C ILE A 377 0.01 6.84 -16.28
N ASP A 378 0.78 7.45 -17.15
CA ASP A 378 1.35 6.85 -18.35
C ASP A 378 2.79 6.32 -18.16
N ARG A 379 3.34 6.39 -16.94
CA ARG A 379 4.72 6.00 -16.65
C ARG A 379 4.89 5.45 -15.24
N PRO A 380 5.41 4.20 -15.10
CA PRO A 380 5.91 3.69 -13.84
C PRO A 380 7.02 4.57 -13.27
N ASP A 381 7.39 4.30 -12.01
CA ASP A 381 8.35 5.11 -11.27
C ASP A 381 9.71 5.23 -11.96
N GLU A 382 10.19 6.47 -12.04
CA GLU A 382 11.52 6.84 -12.53
C GLU A 382 12.26 7.68 -11.48
N LEU A 383 13.60 7.62 -11.50
CA LEU A 383 14.46 8.44 -10.64
C LEU A 383 14.58 9.86 -11.18
N TRP A 384 14.43 10.83 -10.28
CA TRP A 384 14.62 12.27 -10.52
C TRP A 384 15.65 12.83 -9.53
N VAL A 385 16.56 13.66 -10.02
CA VAL A 385 17.50 14.42 -9.20
C VAL A 385 17.21 15.92 -9.40
N GLY A 386 16.77 16.58 -8.34
CA GLY A 386 16.12 17.88 -8.47
C GLY A 386 14.88 17.76 -9.38
N ASP A 387 14.86 18.56 -10.45
CA ASP A 387 13.77 18.55 -11.44
C ASP A 387 14.16 17.84 -12.75
N GLN A 388 15.29 17.13 -12.76
CA GLN A 388 15.74 16.36 -13.92
C GLN A 388 15.49 14.87 -13.73
N GLN A 389 14.79 14.24 -14.69
CA GLN A 389 14.70 12.79 -14.76
C GLN A 389 16.09 12.22 -15.09
N ARG A 390 16.52 11.23 -14.28
CA ARG A 390 17.84 10.60 -14.39
C ARG A 390 17.75 9.16 -14.86
N SER A 391 16.69 8.45 -14.56
CA SER A 391 16.47 7.11 -15.11
C SER A 391 15.43 7.12 -16.23
N SER A 392 15.47 6.11 -17.06
CA SER A 392 14.51 5.83 -18.13
C SER A 392 14.26 4.33 -18.24
N VAL A 393 14.17 3.66 -17.07
CA VAL A 393 14.09 2.19 -16.99
C VAL A 393 12.79 1.63 -17.56
N SER A 394 11.74 2.45 -17.62
CA SER A 394 10.44 2.08 -18.19
C SER A 394 10.16 2.65 -19.58
N ALA A 395 11.06 3.46 -20.17
CA ALA A 395 10.75 4.31 -21.33
C ALA A 395 10.23 3.53 -22.55
N ASP A 396 10.92 2.48 -22.95
CA ASP A 396 10.50 1.68 -24.12
C ASP A 396 9.23 0.88 -23.82
N TRP A 397 9.07 0.43 -22.57
CA TRP A 397 7.91 -0.32 -22.13
C TRP A 397 6.66 0.56 -22.06
N SER A 398 6.76 1.83 -21.64
CA SER A 398 5.63 2.75 -21.45
C SER A 398 5.29 3.61 -22.68
N ALA A 399 5.99 3.48 -23.80
CA ALA A 399 5.90 4.37 -24.96
C ALA A 399 4.48 4.50 -25.55
N ASP A 400 3.66 3.46 -25.45
CA ASP A 400 2.32 3.38 -26.02
C ASP A 400 1.20 3.54 -24.98
N LEU A 401 1.53 3.92 -23.74
CA LEU A 401 0.53 4.11 -22.69
C LEU A 401 -0.19 5.45 -22.86
N SER A 402 -1.49 5.45 -22.58
CA SER A 402 -2.34 6.63 -22.70
C SER A 402 -2.52 7.33 -21.35
N GLY A 403 -2.68 8.65 -21.36
CA GLY A 403 -3.12 9.40 -20.19
C GLY A 403 -4.63 9.33 -19.97
N TRP A 404 -5.08 9.93 -18.90
CA TRP A 404 -6.49 10.16 -18.62
C TRP A 404 -6.84 11.64 -18.56
N GLU A 405 -8.14 11.94 -18.55
CA GLU A 405 -8.68 13.28 -18.35
C GLU A 405 -9.28 13.38 -16.96
N LYS A 406 -8.83 14.34 -16.14
CA LYS A 406 -9.44 14.67 -14.86
C LYS A 406 -10.74 15.45 -15.07
N PHE A 407 -11.80 15.06 -14.38
CA PHE A 407 -13.06 15.81 -14.33
C PHE A 407 -13.59 15.85 -12.90
N GLN A 408 -14.64 16.60 -12.68
CA GLN A 408 -15.30 16.69 -11.38
C GLN A 408 -16.76 16.28 -11.51
N ALA A 409 -17.22 15.52 -10.50
CA ALA A 409 -18.62 15.21 -10.28
C ALA A 409 -19.11 15.94 -9.03
N PRO A 410 -20.37 16.41 -8.97
CA PRO A 410 -20.91 16.98 -7.74
C PRO A 410 -21.11 15.87 -6.69
N THR A 411 -20.95 16.17 -5.39
CA THR A 411 -21.52 15.31 -4.35
C THR A 411 -23.05 15.30 -4.48
N ALA A 412 -23.71 14.21 -4.06
CA ALA A 412 -25.16 14.08 -4.20
C ALA A 412 -25.94 15.20 -3.50
N ASP A 413 -25.40 15.75 -2.42
CA ASP A 413 -25.95 16.90 -1.69
C ASP A 413 -25.62 18.27 -2.34
N GLY A 414 -24.78 18.28 -3.39
CA GLY A 414 -24.35 19.47 -4.12
C GLY A 414 -23.45 20.41 -3.33
N THR A 415 -22.91 20.00 -2.19
CA THR A 415 -22.08 20.86 -1.34
C THR A 415 -20.61 20.90 -1.75
N ASN A 416 -20.12 19.85 -2.42
CA ASN A 416 -18.73 19.67 -2.83
C ASN A 416 -18.62 19.08 -4.23
N GLU A 417 -17.38 19.01 -4.72
CA GLU A 417 -17.00 18.34 -5.96
C GLU A 417 -16.10 17.14 -5.66
N ILE A 418 -16.32 16.04 -6.37
CA ILE A 418 -15.58 14.79 -6.27
C ILE A 418 -14.54 14.78 -7.40
N ASP A 419 -13.29 14.54 -7.09
CA ASP A 419 -12.24 14.36 -8.10
C ASP A 419 -12.43 13.00 -8.79
N ALA A 420 -12.45 13.01 -10.12
CA ALA A 420 -12.66 11.82 -10.95
C ALA A 420 -11.81 11.87 -12.23
N TRP A 421 -11.61 10.71 -12.84
CA TRP A 421 -10.79 10.55 -14.05
C TRP A 421 -11.52 9.66 -15.05
N ILE A 422 -11.27 9.95 -16.34
CA ILE A 422 -11.73 9.13 -17.46
C ILE A 422 -10.55 8.78 -18.35
N MET A 423 -10.37 7.48 -18.63
CA MET A 423 -9.44 6.98 -19.63
C MET A 423 -10.22 6.46 -20.83
N ARG A 424 -9.86 6.94 -22.03
CA ARG A 424 -10.47 6.49 -23.28
C ARG A 424 -9.86 5.16 -23.72
N PRO A 425 -10.60 4.34 -24.48
CA PRO A 425 -10.04 3.15 -25.10
C PRO A 425 -8.83 3.49 -25.98
N VAL A 426 -7.93 2.54 -26.14
CA VAL A 426 -6.87 2.62 -27.16
C VAL A 426 -7.56 2.64 -28.55
N ASP A 427 -7.02 3.41 -29.51
CA ASP A 427 -7.64 3.64 -30.84
C ASP A 427 -9.05 4.28 -30.78
N PHE A 428 -9.25 5.20 -29.82
CA PHE A 428 -10.51 5.89 -29.62
C PHE A 428 -11.04 6.61 -30.86
N ASP A 429 -12.28 6.31 -31.23
CA ASP A 429 -13.04 6.99 -32.29
C ASP A 429 -14.23 7.74 -31.66
N PRO A 430 -14.32 9.07 -31.75
CA PRO A 430 -15.44 9.85 -31.18
C PRO A 430 -16.82 9.51 -31.76
N GLY A 431 -16.87 8.83 -32.90
CA GLY A 431 -18.11 8.36 -33.52
C GLY A 431 -18.63 7.01 -33.01
N VAL A 432 -17.90 6.37 -32.11
CA VAL A 432 -18.24 5.05 -31.55
C VAL A 432 -18.69 5.20 -30.10
N SER A 433 -19.71 4.44 -29.71
CA SER A 433 -20.18 4.33 -28.31
C SER A 433 -19.54 3.11 -27.64
N TYR A 434 -18.86 3.32 -26.51
CA TYR A 434 -18.03 2.30 -25.84
C TYR A 434 -18.67 1.82 -24.54
N PRO A 435 -18.51 0.54 -24.18
CA PRO A 435 -18.87 0.04 -22.84
C PRO A 435 -17.98 0.73 -21.78
N VAL A 436 -18.56 0.92 -20.60
CA VAL A 436 -17.96 1.68 -19.50
C VAL A 436 -17.67 0.78 -18.32
N LEU A 437 -16.50 0.93 -17.71
CA LEU A 437 -16.14 0.30 -16.43
C LEU A 437 -15.90 1.38 -15.38
N LEU A 438 -16.70 1.36 -14.32
CA LEU A 438 -16.47 2.14 -13.11
C LEU A 438 -15.61 1.34 -12.16
N ASN A 439 -14.44 1.88 -11.80
CA ASN A 439 -13.56 1.32 -10.78
C ASN A 439 -13.73 2.08 -9.47
N VAL A 440 -13.85 1.36 -8.35
CA VAL A 440 -13.90 1.93 -7.00
C VAL A 440 -12.71 1.42 -6.20
N HIS A 441 -11.93 2.34 -5.61
CA HIS A 441 -10.73 2.00 -4.85
C HIS A 441 -11.03 1.29 -3.52
N GLY A 442 -10.02 0.66 -2.95
CA GLY A 442 -10.04 0.08 -1.61
C GLY A 442 -9.90 1.17 -0.52
N GLY A 443 -9.78 0.76 0.71
CA GLY A 443 -9.64 1.63 1.88
C GLY A 443 -10.83 1.50 2.82
N PRO A 444 -11.73 2.51 2.93
CA PRO A 444 -12.03 3.64 2.04
C PRO A 444 -11.00 4.77 2.03
N PHE A 445 -10.22 4.96 3.09
CA PHE A 445 -9.26 6.06 3.22
C PHE A 445 -8.01 5.84 2.36
N THR A 446 -8.19 5.91 1.05
CA THR A 446 -7.17 5.93 0.00
C THR A 446 -7.64 6.82 -1.14
N GLN A 447 -6.85 6.99 -2.21
CA GLN A 447 -7.27 7.72 -3.39
C GLN A 447 -6.80 7.05 -4.68
N TYR A 448 -7.56 7.19 -5.77
CA TYR A 448 -7.05 7.15 -7.13
C TYR A 448 -6.35 8.47 -7.46
N GLY A 449 -5.41 8.45 -8.40
CA GLY A 449 -4.73 9.69 -8.75
C GLY A 449 -3.61 9.51 -9.77
N GLU A 450 -2.74 10.48 -9.85
CA GLU A 450 -1.71 10.63 -10.85
C GLU A 450 -0.51 9.70 -10.59
N TYR A 451 -0.76 8.40 -10.73
CA TYR A 451 0.24 7.35 -10.65
C TYR A 451 -0.07 6.25 -11.67
N PHE A 452 0.91 5.45 -12.02
CA PHE A 452 0.72 4.34 -12.95
C PHE A 452 -0.25 3.30 -12.39
N PHE A 453 -1.36 3.10 -13.09
CA PHE A 453 -2.41 2.17 -12.69
C PHE A 453 -2.71 1.18 -13.82
N ASP A 454 -2.06 0.01 -13.78
CA ASP A 454 -2.09 -1.00 -14.82
C ASP A 454 -3.50 -1.54 -15.14
N GLU A 455 -4.41 -1.58 -14.15
CA GLU A 455 -5.81 -2.00 -14.37
C GLU A 455 -6.54 -1.09 -15.35
N ALA A 456 -6.40 0.24 -15.23
CA ALA A 456 -7.03 1.17 -16.15
C ALA A 456 -6.48 1.00 -17.57
N HIS A 457 -5.18 0.78 -17.72
CA HIS A 457 -4.56 0.51 -19.01
C HIS A 457 -5.03 -0.81 -19.64
N ALA A 458 -5.16 -1.88 -18.83
CA ALA A 458 -5.68 -3.17 -19.30
C ALA A 458 -7.11 -3.04 -19.83
N GLN A 459 -7.97 -2.35 -19.08
CA GLN A 459 -9.37 -2.11 -19.46
C GLN A 459 -9.48 -1.23 -20.71
N ALA A 460 -8.71 -0.14 -20.77
CA ALA A 460 -8.69 0.75 -21.95
C ALA A 460 -8.18 0.05 -23.22
N ALA A 461 -7.14 -0.79 -23.09
CA ALA A 461 -6.61 -1.60 -24.19
C ALA A 461 -7.61 -2.67 -24.67
N ALA A 462 -8.50 -3.14 -23.78
CA ALA A 462 -9.58 -4.08 -24.13
C ALA A 462 -10.83 -3.38 -24.71
N GLY A 463 -10.79 -2.07 -24.92
CA GLY A 463 -11.86 -1.30 -25.58
C GLY A 463 -12.90 -0.73 -24.64
N PHE A 464 -12.65 -0.65 -23.34
CA PHE A 464 -13.54 -0.02 -22.38
C PHE A 464 -13.18 1.46 -22.13
N VAL A 465 -14.18 2.27 -21.89
CA VAL A 465 -14.00 3.55 -21.19
C VAL A 465 -13.86 3.25 -19.71
N VAL A 466 -12.83 3.78 -19.07
CA VAL A 466 -12.55 3.56 -17.66
C VAL A 466 -12.84 4.82 -16.86
N ILE A 467 -13.66 4.70 -15.83
CA ILE A 467 -14.01 5.79 -14.91
C ILE A 467 -13.49 5.44 -13.51
N LEU A 468 -12.86 6.43 -12.87
CA LEU A 468 -12.38 6.35 -11.50
C LEU A 468 -12.77 7.62 -10.74
N GLY A 469 -12.86 7.54 -9.42
CA GLY A 469 -13.14 8.73 -8.61
C GLY A 469 -12.91 8.47 -7.12
N ASN A 470 -12.80 9.59 -6.36
CA ASN A 470 -12.50 9.61 -4.94
C ASN A 470 -13.71 10.11 -4.14
N PRO A 471 -14.67 9.24 -3.80
CA PRO A 471 -15.84 9.61 -3.00
C PRO A 471 -15.44 10.05 -1.59
N ARG A 472 -16.38 10.60 -0.83
CA ARG A 472 -16.21 10.85 0.62
C ARG A 472 -15.81 9.56 1.33
N GLY A 473 -14.96 9.69 2.34
CA GLY A 473 -14.24 8.58 2.98
C GLY A 473 -12.84 8.36 2.44
N GLY A 474 -12.54 8.85 1.21
CA GLY A 474 -11.21 8.77 0.61
C GLY A 474 -10.18 9.72 1.22
N SER A 475 -8.91 9.50 0.93
CA SER A 475 -7.79 10.38 1.32
C SER A 475 -7.55 11.52 0.31
N GLY A 476 -6.46 12.26 0.46
CA GLY A 476 -6.09 13.36 -0.43
C GLY A 476 -6.92 14.63 -0.29
N ARG A 477 -7.81 14.70 0.70
CA ARG A 477 -8.64 15.87 1.04
C ARG A 477 -8.46 16.21 2.52
N ASP A 478 -9.28 17.15 3.00
CA ASP A 478 -9.31 17.49 4.43
C ASP A 478 -9.83 16.34 5.30
N THR A 479 -9.54 16.43 6.59
CA THR A 479 -9.95 15.44 7.58
C THR A 479 -11.47 15.19 7.58
N GLU A 480 -12.28 16.20 7.31
CA GLU A 480 -13.75 16.08 7.25
C GLU A 480 -14.20 15.16 6.11
N TRP A 481 -13.57 15.26 4.95
CA TRP A 481 -13.82 14.39 3.80
C TRP A 481 -13.52 12.92 4.13
N GLY A 482 -12.35 12.63 4.70
CA GLY A 482 -11.95 11.29 5.09
C GLY A 482 -12.84 10.68 6.17
N GLN A 483 -13.27 11.51 7.13
CA GLN A 483 -14.09 11.10 8.27
C GLN A 483 -15.60 11.10 7.99
N ALA A 484 -16.04 11.38 6.77
CA ALA A 484 -17.45 11.34 6.41
C ALA A 484 -18.12 9.97 6.64
N LEU A 485 -17.33 8.88 6.64
CA LEU A 485 -17.79 7.50 6.84
C LEU A 485 -17.59 6.95 8.24
N LEU A 486 -17.19 7.75 9.21
CA LEU A 486 -17.23 7.34 10.62
C LEU A 486 -18.63 6.88 11.00
N GLY A 487 -18.73 6.00 11.99
CA GLY A 487 -20.02 5.54 12.48
C GLY A 487 -20.92 6.70 12.91
N PRO A 488 -22.25 6.63 12.69
CA PRO A 488 -23.17 7.72 13.04
C PRO A 488 -23.23 8.04 14.53
N ASP A 489 -22.89 7.10 15.40
CA ASP A 489 -22.81 7.27 16.85
C ASP A 489 -21.35 7.26 17.35
N HIS A 490 -20.40 7.54 16.48
CA HIS A 490 -18.98 7.55 16.84
C HIS A 490 -18.70 8.54 17.99
N PRO A 491 -17.97 8.14 19.06
CA PRO A 491 -17.89 8.92 20.30
C PRO A 491 -17.13 10.25 20.18
N THR A 492 -16.25 10.38 19.18
CA THR A 492 -15.46 11.61 18.98
C THR A 492 -16.00 12.50 17.89
N ARG A 493 -16.52 11.92 16.81
CA ARG A 493 -17.07 12.65 15.66
C ARG A 493 -18.05 11.76 14.91
N GLN A 494 -19.26 12.20 14.73
CA GLN A 494 -20.28 11.48 13.96
C GLN A 494 -20.01 11.60 12.45
N GLY A 495 -20.10 10.47 11.75
CA GLY A 495 -20.12 10.36 10.31
C GLY A 495 -21.43 9.76 9.79
N ALA A 496 -21.44 9.29 8.55
CA ALA A 496 -22.63 8.69 7.94
C ALA A 496 -22.60 7.15 7.92
N GLY A 497 -21.42 6.56 8.20
CA GLY A 497 -21.19 5.10 8.10
C GLY A 497 -20.93 4.64 6.66
N TRP A 498 -20.39 3.45 6.52
CA TRP A 498 -20.19 2.80 5.23
C TRP A 498 -21.52 2.48 4.57
N GLY A 499 -21.61 2.65 3.24
CA GLY A 499 -22.83 2.38 2.47
C GLY A 499 -23.87 3.51 2.53
N SER A 500 -23.43 4.73 2.75
CA SER A 500 -24.25 5.94 2.89
C SER A 500 -23.90 6.99 1.83
N VAL A 501 -23.28 8.10 2.22
CA VAL A 501 -22.88 9.19 1.32
C VAL A 501 -21.85 8.77 0.27
N ASP A 502 -21.08 7.75 0.55
CA ASP A 502 -20.13 7.09 -0.36
C ASP A 502 -20.83 6.42 -1.56
N VAL A 503 -21.95 5.76 -1.31
CA VAL A 503 -22.82 5.18 -2.37
C VAL A 503 -23.34 6.28 -3.28
N ASP A 504 -23.88 7.34 -2.70
CA ASP A 504 -24.42 8.48 -3.45
C ASP A 504 -23.33 9.15 -4.30
N ASP A 505 -22.13 9.31 -3.75
CA ASP A 505 -20.99 9.91 -4.44
C ASP A 505 -20.50 9.01 -5.59
N VAL A 506 -20.41 7.70 -5.40
CA VAL A 506 -20.06 6.73 -6.45
C VAL A 506 -21.05 6.74 -7.60
N LEU A 507 -22.35 6.83 -7.30
CA LEU A 507 -23.39 6.97 -8.32
C LEU A 507 -23.32 8.33 -9.04
N SER A 508 -23.00 9.39 -8.32
CA SER A 508 -22.81 10.71 -8.92
C SER A 508 -21.62 10.78 -9.87
N ILE A 509 -20.49 10.10 -9.54
CA ILE A 509 -19.32 10.01 -10.41
C ILE A 509 -19.71 9.41 -11.77
N ILE A 510 -20.39 8.25 -11.77
CA ILE A 510 -20.76 7.60 -13.02
C ILE A 510 -21.83 8.38 -13.79
N ASP A 511 -22.80 8.99 -13.11
CA ASP A 511 -23.81 9.81 -13.76
C ASP A 511 -23.21 11.05 -14.43
N ALA A 512 -22.30 11.74 -13.74
CA ALA A 512 -21.58 12.88 -14.30
C ALA A 512 -20.74 12.51 -15.53
N ALA A 513 -20.08 11.33 -15.51
CA ALA A 513 -19.34 10.83 -16.67
C ALA A 513 -20.26 10.53 -17.86
N LEU A 514 -21.37 9.81 -17.62
CA LEU A 514 -22.34 9.47 -18.66
C LEU A 514 -23.05 10.70 -19.25
N ASP A 515 -23.26 11.75 -18.46
CA ASP A 515 -23.87 13.00 -18.92
C ASP A 515 -22.90 13.87 -19.73
N ARG A 516 -21.61 13.83 -19.36
CA ARG A 516 -20.59 14.67 -19.97
C ARG A 516 -20.02 14.09 -21.27
N TYR A 517 -19.91 12.75 -21.36
CA TYR A 517 -19.20 12.10 -22.45
C TYR A 517 -20.15 11.23 -23.28
N GLU A 518 -20.57 11.73 -24.45
CA GLU A 518 -21.54 11.06 -25.34
C GLU A 518 -21.08 9.71 -25.88
N PHE A 519 -19.76 9.45 -25.88
CA PHE A 519 -19.18 8.17 -26.31
C PHE A 519 -19.31 7.06 -25.23
N CYS A 520 -19.76 7.37 -24.01
CA CYS A 520 -20.06 6.40 -22.98
C CYS A 520 -21.42 5.75 -23.21
N ASP A 521 -21.47 4.44 -23.38
CA ASP A 521 -22.71 3.68 -23.54
C ASP A 521 -23.42 3.48 -22.20
N ARG A 522 -24.54 4.16 -22.01
CA ARG A 522 -25.34 4.11 -20.78
C ARG A 522 -25.96 2.73 -20.51
N ASP A 523 -26.15 1.92 -21.54
CA ASP A 523 -26.76 0.61 -21.45
C ASP A 523 -25.71 -0.49 -21.21
N ARG A 524 -24.42 -0.17 -21.33
CA ARG A 524 -23.29 -1.12 -21.17
C ARG A 524 -22.31 -0.63 -20.11
N VAL A 525 -22.79 -0.51 -18.86
CA VAL A 525 -21.97 -0.09 -17.72
C VAL A 525 -21.72 -1.26 -16.79
N GLY A 526 -20.46 -1.55 -16.53
CA GLY A 526 -19.98 -2.50 -15.52
C GLY A 526 -19.33 -1.77 -14.34
N MET A 527 -19.22 -2.46 -13.21
CA MET A 527 -18.56 -1.94 -12.02
C MET A 527 -17.65 -2.97 -11.40
N LEU A 528 -16.49 -2.52 -10.93
CA LEU A 528 -15.52 -3.37 -10.22
C LEU A 528 -14.79 -2.61 -9.14
N GLY A 529 -14.23 -3.37 -8.21
CA GLY A 529 -13.37 -2.84 -7.17
C GLY A 529 -12.83 -3.93 -6.25
N GLY A 530 -11.76 -3.60 -5.55
CA GLY A 530 -11.12 -4.49 -4.58
C GLY A 530 -11.24 -3.99 -3.14
N SER A 531 -11.29 -4.91 -2.16
CA SER A 531 -11.39 -4.57 -0.74
C SER A 531 -12.68 -3.79 -0.45
N TYR A 532 -12.60 -2.57 0.07
CA TYR A 532 -13.75 -1.68 0.16
C TYR A 532 -14.43 -1.44 -1.20
N GLY A 533 -13.70 -1.34 -2.31
CA GLY A 533 -14.30 -1.24 -3.65
C GLY A 533 -15.10 -2.49 -4.03
N GLY A 534 -14.67 -3.68 -3.60
CA GLY A 534 -15.41 -4.94 -3.74
C GLY A 534 -16.66 -5.00 -2.86
N TYR A 535 -16.57 -4.46 -1.64
CA TYR A 535 -17.72 -4.19 -0.77
C TYR A 535 -18.75 -3.32 -1.51
N MET A 536 -18.32 -2.19 -2.07
CA MET A 536 -19.17 -1.27 -2.81
C MET A 536 -19.82 -1.95 -4.04
N ALA A 537 -19.08 -2.80 -4.76
CA ALA A 537 -19.64 -3.56 -5.88
C ALA A 537 -20.77 -4.50 -5.43
N THR A 538 -20.60 -5.21 -4.33
CA THR A 538 -21.63 -6.09 -3.76
C THR A 538 -22.83 -5.27 -3.25
N LEU A 539 -22.56 -4.17 -2.57
CA LEU A 539 -23.60 -3.28 -2.02
C LEU A 539 -24.49 -2.68 -3.13
N LEU A 540 -23.87 -2.13 -4.18
CA LEU A 540 -24.60 -1.56 -5.31
C LEU A 540 -25.37 -2.63 -6.10
N ALA A 541 -24.85 -3.84 -6.22
CA ALA A 541 -25.60 -4.94 -6.83
C ALA A 541 -26.87 -5.30 -6.04
N ALA A 542 -26.83 -5.16 -4.71
CA ALA A 542 -27.98 -5.45 -3.85
C ALA A 542 -29.01 -4.33 -3.79
N TYR A 543 -28.56 -3.08 -3.64
CA TYR A 543 -29.46 -1.96 -3.36
C TYR A 543 -29.80 -1.09 -4.58
N HIS A 544 -29.03 -1.21 -5.69
CA HIS A 544 -29.28 -0.50 -6.94
C HIS A 544 -29.40 -1.46 -8.14
N PRO A 545 -30.33 -2.43 -8.10
CA PRO A 545 -30.47 -3.44 -9.14
C PRO A 545 -30.77 -2.79 -10.50
N GLY A 546 -30.06 -3.25 -11.54
CA GLY A 546 -30.22 -2.73 -12.90
C GLY A 546 -29.45 -1.45 -13.22
N ARG A 547 -28.73 -0.86 -12.24
CA ARG A 547 -27.88 0.30 -12.49
C ARG A 547 -26.60 -0.06 -13.28
N PHE A 548 -26.09 -1.27 -13.05
CA PHE A 548 -24.94 -1.85 -13.76
C PHE A 548 -25.33 -3.22 -14.32
N ARG A 549 -24.80 -3.56 -15.50
CA ARG A 549 -25.10 -4.84 -16.16
C ARG A 549 -24.35 -6.01 -15.53
N ALA A 550 -23.15 -5.78 -15.02
CA ALA A 550 -22.33 -6.79 -14.38
C ALA A 550 -21.40 -6.16 -13.33
N PHE A 551 -20.98 -6.99 -12.38
CA PHE A 551 -20.10 -6.57 -11.29
C PHE A 551 -18.90 -7.50 -11.18
N CYS A 552 -17.78 -6.96 -10.63
CA CYS A 552 -16.68 -7.75 -10.09
C CYS A 552 -16.41 -7.33 -8.65
N SER A 553 -16.64 -8.25 -7.70
CA SER A 553 -16.34 -8.08 -6.27
C SER A 553 -15.03 -8.81 -5.97
N GLU A 554 -13.93 -8.07 -5.85
CA GLU A 554 -12.60 -8.62 -5.63
C GLU A 554 -12.17 -8.39 -4.18
N ARG A 555 -11.62 -9.43 -3.51
CA ARG A 555 -11.10 -9.39 -2.14
C ARG A 555 -11.92 -8.50 -1.19
N ALA A 556 -13.24 -8.67 -1.22
CA ALA A 556 -14.21 -7.73 -0.66
C ALA A 556 -14.50 -7.98 0.82
N ALA A 557 -14.86 -6.92 1.55
CA ALA A 557 -15.43 -6.97 2.90
C ALA A 557 -16.94 -7.14 2.83
N ASN A 558 -17.45 -8.36 2.57
CA ASN A 558 -18.88 -8.62 2.36
C ASN A 558 -19.69 -8.84 3.63
N ASN A 559 -19.07 -9.29 4.71
CA ASN A 559 -19.66 -9.51 6.02
C ASN A 559 -18.81 -8.86 7.10
N LEU A 560 -19.17 -7.65 7.51
CA LEU A 560 -18.38 -6.86 8.46
C LEU A 560 -18.30 -7.52 9.85
N THR A 561 -19.29 -8.33 10.23
CA THR A 561 -19.26 -9.10 11.46
C THR A 561 -18.10 -10.09 11.49
N SER A 562 -18.03 -10.99 10.48
CA SER A 562 -16.95 -11.98 10.41
C SER A 562 -15.61 -11.31 10.05
N MET A 563 -15.63 -10.19 9.34
CA MET A 563 -14.45 -9.38 9.02
C MET A 563 -13.76 -8.87 10.29
N GLU A 564 -14.48 -8.19 11.19
CA GLU A 564 -13.94 -7.70 12.44
C GLU A 564 -13.28 -8.82 13.26
N TRP A 565 -13.84 -10.04 13.24
CA TRP A 565 -13.34 -11.12 14.08
C TRP A 565 -12.23 -11.96 13.47
N SER A 566 -11.94 -11.79 12.21
CA SER A 566 -10.98 -12.62 11.50
C SER A 566 -9.96 -11.85 10.66
N SER A 567 -10.08 -10.53 10.56
CA SER A 567 -9.10 -9.68 9.86
C SER A 567 -7.84 -9.44 10.70
N ASP A 568 -6.72 -9.23 10.02
CA ASP A 568 -5.46 -8.78 10.62
C ASP A 568 -5.50 -7.33 11.14
N ILE A 569 -6.51 -6.53 10.71
CA ILE A 569 -6.73 -5.14 11.13
C ILE A 569 -8.02 -4.95 11.95
N ALA A 570 -8.48 -5.97 12.64
CA ALA A 570 -9.76 -5.94 13.36
C ALA A 570 -9.92 -4.75 14.30
N THR A 571 -8.87 -4.37 15.04
CA THR A 571 -8.90 -3.21 15.97
C THR A 571 -9.04 -1.85 15.26
N TYR A 572 -8.68 -1.76 13.98
CA TYR A 572 -8.87 -0.56 13.17
C TYR A 572 -10.36 -0.21 13.01
N PHE A 573 -11.22 -1.22 12.86
CA PHE A 573 -12.65 -1.02 12.66
C PHE A 573 -13.34 -0.39 13.88
N HIS A 574 -12.82 -0.61 15.10
CA HIS A 574 -13.35 0.05 16.30
C HIS A 574 -13.14 1.57 16.23
N GLY A 575 -11.97 2.00 15.71
CA GLY A 575 -11.67 3.42 15.53
C GLY A 575 -12.45 4.07 14.39
N GLU A 576 -12.95 3.29 13.41
CA GLU A 576 -13.72 3.77 12.28
C GLU A 576 -15.23 3.75 12.54
N HIS A 577 -15.74 2.68 13.13
CA HIS A 577 -17.17 2.53 13.40
C HIS A 577 -17.59 3.10 14.75
N GLY A 578 -16.65 3.31 15.68
CA GLY A 578 -16.89 3.84 17.01
C GLY A 578 -17.50 2.83 18.01
N ALA A 579 -17.71 1.59 17.57
CA ALA A 579 -18.20 0.48 18.39
C ALA A 579 -17.80 -0.84 17.74
N SER A 580 -17.60 -1.88 18.54
CA SER A 580 -17.40 -3.24 18.06
C SER A 580 -18.73 -3.89 17.64
N HIS A 581 -18.67 -5.00 16.90
CA HIS A 581 -19.85 -5.82 16.61
C HIS A 581 -20.59 -6.28 17.88
N LEU A 582 -19.90 -6.52 19.00
CA LEU A 582 -20.54 -6.94 20.25
C LEU A 582 -21.36 -5.81 20.88
N GLU A 583 -20.96 -4.56 20.65
CA GLU A 583 -21.63 -3.38 21.18
C GLU A 583 -22.78 -2.91 20.28
N ASP A 584 -22.63 -3.05 18.94
CA ASP A 584 -23.64 -2.64 17.96
C ASP A 584 -23.80 -3.68 16.82
N PRO A 585 -24.35 -4.88 17.09
CA PRO A 585 -24.51 -5.92 16.09
C PRO A 585 -25.49 -5.55 14.97
N GLU A 586 -26.46 -4.68 15.23
CA GLU A 586 -27.45 -4.26 14.22
C GLU A 586 -26.80 -3.39 13.14
N ARG A 587 -25.88 -2.51 13.50
CA ARG A 587 -25.09 -1.71 12.56
C ARG A 587 -24.23 -2.59 11.66
N TYR A 588 -23.47 -3.50 12.24
CA TYR A 588 -22.62 -4.42 11.46
C TYR A 588 -23.44 -5.29 10.52
N HIS A 589 -24.61 -5.74 10.96
CA HIS A 589 -25.54 -6.46 10.09
C HIS A 589 -26.04 -5.58 8.92
N ALA A 590 -26.43 -4.35 9.19
CA ALA A 590 -26.96 -3.41 8.18
C ALA A 590 -25.91 -3.00 7.16
N MET A 591 -24.65 -2.79 7.58
CA MET A 591 -23.52 -2.45 6.72
C MET A 591 -22.97 -3.65 5.92
N SER A 592 -23.36 -4.89 6.22
CA SER A 592 -22.83 -6.10 5.57
C SER A 592 -23.62 -6.43 4.29
N PRO A 593 -23.10 -6.21 3.07
CA PRO A 593 -23.86 -6.38 1.85
C PRO A 593 -24.29 -7.84 1.58
N VAL A 594 -23.58 -8.83 2.11
CA VAL A 594 -24.00 -10.25 2.02
C VAL A 594 -25.38 -10.49 2.63
N ASN A 595 -25.78 -9.73 3.65
CA ASN A 595 -27.10 -9.83 4.27
C ASN A 595 -28.23 -9.32 3.38
N ALA A 596 -27.92 -8.61 2.29
CA ALA A 596 -28.83 -8.16 1.27
C ALA A 596 -28.70 -8.95 -0.06
N ALA A 597 -27.94 -10.06 -0.06
CA ALA A 597 -27.66 -10.86 -1.25
C ALA A 597 -28.93 -11.40 -1.95
N GLN A 598 -30.08 -11.50 -1.23
CA GLN A 598 -31.38 -11.86 -1.81
C GLN A 598 -31.86 -10.86 -2.87
N HIS A 599 -31.32 -9.66 -2.93
CA HIS A 599 -31.68 -8.65 -3.91
C HIS A 599 -30.74 -8.61 -5.12
N ILE A 600 -29.59 -9.27 -5.06
CA ILE A 600 -28.62 -9.32 -6.16
C ILE A 600 -29.16 -10.24 -7.26
N ASN A 601 -29.37 -9.71 -8.46
CA ASN A 601 -29.82 -10.45 -9.64
C ASN A 601 -28.88 -10.25 -10.85
N SER A 602 -28.00 -9.26 -10.80
CA SER A 602 -27.00 -9.00 -11.85
C SER A 602 -25.89 -10.02 -11.84
N PRO A 603 -25.27 -10.34 -12.99
CA PRO A 603 -24.07 -11.17 -13.07
C PRO A 603 -22.96 -10.65 -12.16
N MET A 604 -22.31 -11.57 -11.42
CA MET A 604 -21.27 -11.26 -10.44
C MET A 604 -20.03 -12.12 -10.66
N LEU A 605 -18.89 -11.48 -10.89
CA LEU A 605 -17.58 -12.10 -10.79
C LEU A 605 -17.05 -11.91 -9.37
N ILE A 606 -16.58 -12.98 -8.74
CA ILE A 606 -15.90 -12.94 -7.45
C ILE A 606 -14.45 -13.39 -7.66
N ILE A 607 -13.51 -12.58 -7.21
CA ILE A 607 -12.06 -12.89 -7.21
C ILE A 607 -11.54 -12.76 -5.80
N HIS A 608 -10.82 -13.79 -5.30
CA HIS A 608 -10.24 -13.74 -3.95
C HIS A 608 -9.00 -14.62 -3.82
N SER A 609 -8.05 -14.16 -3.03
CA SER A 609 -6.82 -14.89 -2.72
C SER A 609 -7.02 -15.81 -1.52
N GLU A 610 -6.38 -17.00 -1.52
CA GLU A 610 -6.58 -18.00 -0.45
C GLU A 610 -5.90 -17.61 0.87
N ASP A 611 -4.78 -16.87 0.80
CA ASP A 611 -4.01 -16.40 1.95
C ASP A 611 -4.29 -14.92 2.27
N ASP A 612 -5.45 -14.39 1.88
CA ASP A 612 -5.91 -13.05 2.25
C ASP A 612 -6.31 -13.02 3.74
N TRP A 613 -5.48 -12.39 4.56
CA TRP A 613 -5.75 -12.19 5.99
C TRP A 613 -6.37 -10.83 6.30
N ARG A 614 -6.36 -9.89 5.35
CA ARG A 614 -7.00 -8.60 5.45
C ARG A 614 -8.52 -8.71 5.32
N CYS A 615 -8.97 -9.31 4.21
CA CYS A 615 -10.35 -9.72 3.98
C CYS A 615 -10.38 -11.24 3.83
N PRO A 616 -10.52 -12.01 4.90
CA PRO A 616 -10.39 -13.47 4.83
C PRO A 616 -11.31 -14.12 3.81
N ILE A 617 -10.84 -15.18 3.14
CA ILE A 617 -11.52 -15.85 2.00
C ILE A 617 -12.98 -16.20 2.27
N GLY A 618 -13.37 -16.39 3.53
CA GLY A 618 -14.77 -16.62 3.93
C GLY A 618 -15.73 -15.51 3.48
N GLN A 619 -15.24 -14.27 3.34
CA GLN A 619 -16.00 -13.15 2.80
C GLN A 619 -16.54 -13.41 1.40
N ALA A 620 -15.72 -14.02 0.54
CA ALA A 620 -16.09 -14.41 -0.83
C ALA A 620 -16.92 -15.68 -0.86
N GLU A 621 -16.61 -16.67 -0.01
CA GLU A 621 -17.33 -17.95 0.08
C GLU A 621 -18.79 -17.73 0.49
N GLU A 622 -19.04 -16.87 1.50
CA GLU A 622 -20.41 -16.53 1.94
C GLU A 622 -21.23 -15.92 0.81
N LEU A 623 -20.67 -14.93 0.10
CA LEU A 623 -21.34 -14.28 -1.03
C LEU A 623 -21.60 -15.27 -2.17
N TRP A 624 -20.59 -16.07 -2.55
CA TRP A 624 -20.74 -17.05 -3.63
C TRP A 624 -21.84 -18.08 -3.33
N VAL A 625 -21.87 -18.63 -2.11
CA VAL A 625 -22.91 -19.59 -1.68
C VAL A 625 -24.31 -18.95 -1.78
N ALA A 626 -24.45 -17.73 -1.25
CA ALA A 626 -25.73 -17.02 -1.28
C ALA A 626 -26.26 -16.80 -2.70
N LEU A 627 -25.40 -16.39 -3.63
CA LEU A 627 -25.75 -16.15 -5.03
C LEU A 627 -26.01 -17.46 -5.78
N LYS A 628 -25.18 -18.48 -5.59
CA LYS A 628 -25.28 -19.77 -6.25
C LYS A 628 -26.57 -20.51 -5.91
N LEU A 629 -26.96 -20.49 -4.63
CA LEU A 629 -28.21 -21.12 -4.19
C LEU A 629 -29.45 -20.44 -4.79
N ARG A 630 -29.35 -19.17 -5.18
CA ARG A 630 -30.42 -18.42 -5.83
C ARG A 630 -30.41 -18.54 -7.36
N GLY A 631 -29.41 -19.20 -7.94
CA GLY A 631 -29.27 -19.35 -9.39
C GLY A 631 -28.84 -18.06 -10.10
N VAL A 632 -28.21 -17.12 -9.38
CA VAL A 632 -27.61 -15.94 -9.99
C VAL A 632 -26.42 -16.37 -10.86
N ASP A 633 -26.21 -15.69 -11.98
CA ASP A 633 -25.04 -15.87 -12.83
C ASP A 633 -23.80 -15.38 -12.08
N VAL A 634 -23.02 -16.32 -11.52
CA VAL A 634 -21.86 -16.02 -10.65
C VAL A 634 -20.71 -16.95 -10.93
N ASP A 635 -19.54 -16.34 -11.19
CA ASP A 635 -18.25 -17.04 -11.23
C ASP A 635 -17.40 -16.67 -10.01
N PHE A 636 -16.64 -17.63 -9.48
CA PHE A 636 -15.74 -17.43 -8.36
C PHE A 636 -14.36 -18.01 -8.67
N TYR A 637 -13.36 -17.14 -8.72
CA TYR A 637 -11.96 -17.51 -8.89
C TYR A 637 -11.18 -17.32 -7.59
N ARG A 638 -10.44 -18.38 -7.21
CA ARG A 638 -9.58 -18.41 -6.02
C ARG A 638 -8.13 -18.48 -6.46
N PHE A 639 -7.31 -17.55 -5.96
CA PHE A 639 -5.89 -17.52 -6.28
C PHE A 639 -5.08 -18.17 -5.14
N PRO A 640 -4.40 -19.30 -5.38
CA PRO A 640 -3.62 -19.99 -4.37
C PRO A 640 -2.33 -19.23 -4.06
N ALA A 641 -1.89 -19.30 -2.79
CA ALA A 641 -0.64 -18.69 -2.31
C ALA A 641 -0.51 -17.18 -2.53
N GLU A 642 -1.62 -16.48 -2.67
CA GLU A 642 -1.69 -15.02 -2.78
C GLU A 642 -2.44 -14.42 -1.59
N GLY A 643 -2.03 -13.22 -1.18
CA GLY A 643 -2.68 -12.42 -0.13
C GLY A 643 -3.57 -11.32 -0.69
N HIS A 644 -3.93 -10.36 0.15
CA HIS A 644 -4.76 -9.21 -0.21
C HIS A 644 -4.17 -8.36 -1.33
N GLU A 645 -2.84 -8.35 -1.46
CA GLU A 645 -2.09 -7.52 -2.40
C GLU A 645 -1.87 -8.17 -3.79
N LEU A 646 -2.58 -9.26 -4.15
CA LEU A 646 -2.46 -9.94 -5.44
C LEU A 646 -2.36 -8.98 -6.64
N SER A 647 -3.26 -8.00 -6.74
CA SER A 647 -3.31 -7.07 -7.87
C SER A 647 -2.06 -6.17 -7.97
N ARG A 648 -1.38 -5.90 -6.85
CA ARG A 648 -0.23 -4.98 -6.75
C ARG A 648 1.12 -5.71 -6.73
N SER A 649 1.24 -6.74 -5.88
CA SER A 649 2.50 -7.44 -5.60
C SER A 649 2.44 -8.95 -5.74
N GLY A 650 1.32 -9.51 -6.19
CA GLY A 650 1.18 -10.93 -6.49
C GLY A 650 2.11 -11.40 -7.59
N SER A 651 2.22 -12.72 -7.74
CA SER A 651 3.09 -13.30 -8.77
C SER A 651 2.71 -12.80 -10.17
N PRO A 652 3.68 -12.52 -11.04
CA PRO A 652 3.41 -12.00 -12.38
C PRO A 652 2.37 -12.81 -13.16
N LEU A 653 2.44 -14.14 -13.09
CA LEU A 653 1.49 -15.02 -13.76
C LEU A 653 0.05 -14.85 -13.22
N HIS A 654 -0.14 -14.77 -11.91
CA HIS A 654 -1.47 -14.57 -11.32
C HIS A 654 -2.03 -13.20 -11.65
N ARG A 655 -1.20 -12.17 -11.73
CA ARG A 655 -1.62 -10.82 -12.16
C ARG A 655 -2.11 -10.83 -13.62
N VAL A 656 -1.41 -11.53 -14.52
CA VAL A 656 -1.86 -11.74 -15.91
C VAL A 656 -3.20 -12.46 -15.94
N GLN A 657 -3.32 -13.59 -15.23
CA GLN A 657 -4.55 -14.38 -15.18
C GLN A 657 -5.74 -13.58 -14.60
N ARG A 658 -5.47 -12.78 -13.58
CA ARG A 658 -6.48 -11.88 -13.00
C ARG A 658 -7.01 -10.88 -14.02
N PHE A 659 -6.14 -10.23 -14.79
CA PHE A 659 -6.57 -9.31 -15.85
C PHE A 659 -7.36 -10.04 -16.93
N GLU A 660 -6.88 -11.18 -17.40
CA GLU A 660 -7.57 -12.00 -18.41
C GLU A 660 -9.02 -12.35 -17.96
N ILE A 661 -9.18 -12.82 -16.73
CA ILE A 661 -10.48 -13.16 -16.14
C ILE A 661 -11.42 -11.94 -16.09
N ILE A 662 -10.94 -10.80 -15.63
CA ILE A 662 -11.75 -9.57 -15.52
C ILE A 662 -12.17 -9.06 -16.90
N LEU A 663 -11.24 -9.01 -17.84
CA LEU A 663 -11.51 -8.53 -19.20
C LEU A 663 -12.47 -9.45 -19.96
N ASP A 664 -12.28 -10.77 -19.85
CA ASP A 664 -13.18 -11.75 -20.48
C ASP A 664 -14.60 -11.66 -19.90
N TRP A 665 -14.72 -11.52 -18.57
CA TRP A 665 -16.00 -11.36 -17.91
C TRP A 665 -16.77 -10.15 -18.41
N PHE A 666 -16.16 -8.97 -18.39
CA PHE A 666 -16.86 -7.77 -18.82
C PHE A 666 -17.09 -7.71 -20.32
N ALA A 667 -16.20 -8.27 -21.13
CA ALA A 667 -16.40 -8.38 -22.58
C ALA A 667 -17.58 -9.29 -22.94
N ASP A 668 -17.86 -10.34 -22.13
CA ASP A 668 -19.05 -11.19 -22.29
C ASP A 668 -20.33 -10.48 -21.81
N LYS A 669 -20.29 -9.88 -20.62
CA LYS A 669 -21.50 -9.34 -19.98
C LYS A 669 -21.93 -7.97 -20.51
N LEU A 670 -21.03 -7.21 -21.13
CA LEU A 670 -21.29 -5.90 -21.73
C LEU A 670 -21.35 -5.92 -23.27
N ALA A 671 -21.41 -7.11 -23.86
CA ALA A 671 -21.53 -7.29 -25.31
C ALA A 671 -22.85 -6.76 -25.90
#